data_631dee42b39bd7f4d0a8eb7fbd9aa60c
#
_entry.id   631dee42b39bd7f4d0a8eb7fbd9aa60c
#
_cell.length_a   1.000
_cell.length_b   1.000
_cell.length_c   1.000
_cell.angle_alpha   90.00
_cell.angle_beta   90.00
_cell.angle_gamma   90.00
#
_symmetry.space_group_name_H-M   'P 1'
#
loop_
_entity.id
_entity.type
_entity.pdbx_description
1 polymer ?
#
loop_
_entity_poly.entity_id
_entity_poly.type
_entity_poly.pdbx_seq_one_letter_code
_entity_poly.pdbx_strand_id
1 'polypeptide(L)'
;MIPELGHLAMILALCLALVQATLPLIGAWRGDRQWMSLAQPAAWGQFAFLAFAFACLTYAFMIDDFSVAYVAQNSNTALPWYYKFSAVWGAHEGSLLLWALILGGWTFAVAIFSRQLPEEMLARVLGVMGIISVGFLLFLIVTSNPFTRLLPNVPADGRDLNPLLQDFGLIIHPPMLYMGYVGFSVAFAFAIAALLGGKLDAAWARWSRPWTIIAWAFLGIGIALGSWWAYYELGWGGWWFWDPVENASFMPWLVGTALIHSLAVTEKRGVFKSWTVLLAIAAFSLSLLGTFLVRSGVLTSVHAFASDPERGVFILAFLLLVVGGSLTLFALRAPVVRSQVGFGLWSRETLLLANNLILVVAASMILLGTLYPLVLDALSGAKLSVGPPYFNALFVPLMGLLMAVLAVGVLVRWKDTPLRWLLGMLTPVLVASVALALLASLLWGDFHWAVLGVCLLAAWVTLAGLRDIQDKTRHKGLFKGMASLGRSYWGMQLAHLGLAVCALGVILTSLGSFERDMRMAPGEAVELGGYRFVFEGAAHHEGPNFISDRGTVRIFDGEKQIAVLHPEKRLYTVQQSVMTEAGIDAGLTRDLFVALGEPLEQGAWAVRIHIKPFVRWIWLGALMMGFGGFLAAADKRYRMKVKTRVRDALGLQEARA
;
A
#
# COMPACT_ATOMS: atom_id res chain seq x y z
N MET A 1 -26.16 26.22 2.44
CA MET A 1 -26.97 25.21 1.71
C MET A 1 -26.13 24.04 1.19
N ILE A 2 -25.01 24.24 0.48
CA ILE A 2 -24.21 23.12 -0.07
C ILE A 2 -23.64 22.20 1.04
N PRO A 3 -23.06 22.71 2.15
CA PRO A 3 -22.58 21.85 3.24
C PRO A 3 -23.70 21.02 3.90
N GLU A 4 -24.89 21.59 4.05
CA GLU A 4 -26.07 20.88 4.59
C GLU A 4 -26.54 19.76 3.66
N LEU A 5 -26.46 19.96 2.33
CA LEU A 5 -26.73 18.91 1.35
C LEU A 5 -25.68 17.79 1.41
N GLY A 6 -24.41 18.14 1.60
CA GLY A 6 -23.32 17.17 1.80
C GLY A 6 -23.54 16.33 3.07
N HIS A 7 -23.93 16.96 4.18
CA HIS A 7 -24.26 16.27 5.41
C HIS A 7 -25.49 15.36 5.26
N LEU A 8 -26.56 15.85 4.63
CA LEU A 8 -27.75 15.05 4.32
C LEU A 8 -27.39 13.83 3.46
N ALA A 9 -26.52 14.01 2.47
CA ALA A 9 -26.08 12.92 1.61
C ALA A 9 -25.31 11.83 2.40
N MET A 10 -24.49 12.19 3.40
CA MET A 10 -23.87 11.20 4.28
C MET A 10 -24.91 10.42 5.11
N ILE A 11 -25.96 11.10 5.60
CA ILE A 11 -27.07 10.45 6.33
C ILE A 11 -27.82 9.48 5.41
N LEU A 12 -28.12 9.87 4.16
CA LEU A 12 -28.78 9.00 3.19
C LEU A 12 -27.89 7.81 2.79
N ALA A 13 -26.57 8.03 2.67
CA ALA A 13 -25.61 6.95 2.47
C ALA A 13 -25.62 5.97 3.65
N LEU A 14 -25.69 6.45 4.89
CA LEU A 14 -25.83 5.60 6.09
C LEU A 14 -27.13 4.80 6.07
N CYS A 15 -28.26 5.41 5.73
CA CYS A 15 -29.54 4.70 5.61
C CYS A 15 -29.45 3.55 4.59
N LEU A 16 -28.84 3.81 3.42
CA LEU A 16 -28.65 2.77 2.41
C LEU A 16 -27.63 1.71 2.84
N ALA A 17 -26.58 2.09 3.56
CA ALA A 17 -25.62 1.14 4.13
C ALA A 17 -26.31 0.23 5.18
N LEU A 18 -27.22 0.72 5.99
CA LEU A 18 -28.03 -0.07 6.93
C LEU A 18 -28.95 -1.06 6.20
N VAL A 19 -29.63 -0.62 5.13
CA VAL A 19 -30.40 -1.52 4.27
C VAL A 19 -29.53 -2.61 3.67
N GLN A 20 -28.37 -2.23 3.11
CA GLN A 20 -27.39 -3.14 2.51
C GLN A 20 -26.82 -4.14 3.54
N ALA A 21 -26.57 -3.69 4.77
CA ALA A 21 -26.01 -4.49 5.86
C ALA A 21 -27.03 -5.50 6.45
N THR A 22 -28.32 -5.30 6.27
CA THR A 22 -29.36 -6.09 6.95
C THR A 22 -30.16 -6.95 5.99
N LEU A 23 -30.94 -6.33 5.11
CA LEU A 23 -31.91 -7.06 4.28
C LEU A 23 -31.28 -8.10 3.37
N PRO A 24 -30.16 -7.86 2.65
CA PRO A 24 -29.52 -8.88 1.83
C PRO A 24 -28.97 -10.08 2.62
N LEU A 25 -28.45 -9.83 3.85
CA LEU A 25 -27.95 -10.91 4.71
C LEU A 25 -29.09 -11.79 5.23
N ILE A 26 -30.19 -11.17 5.65
CA ILE A 26 -31.40 -11.89 6.09
C ILE A 26 -32.02 -12.63 4.90
N GLY A 27 -32.09 -12.02 3.72
CA GLY A 27 -32.53 -12.64 2.48
C GLY A 27 -31.70 -13.87 2.12
N ALA A 28 -30.37 -13.76 2.19
CA ALA A 28 -29.46 -14.88 1.94
C ALA A 28 -29.55 -16.01 2.98
N TRP A 29 -29.95 -15.69 4.21
CA TRP A 29 -30.21 -16.68 5.26
C TRP A 29 -31.57 -17.38 5.07
N ARG A 30 -32.61 -16.64 4.65
CA ARG A 30 -33.97 -17.16 4.44
C ARG A 30 -34.20 -17.75 3.03
N GLY A 31 -33.27 -17.53 2.09
CA GLY A 31 -33.48 -17.87 0.67
C GLY A 31 -34.41 -16.89 -0.06
N ASP A 32 -34.64 -15.69 0.48
CA ASP A 32 -35.52 -14.68 -0.10
C ASP A 32 -34.79 -13.84 -1.15
N ARG A 33 -35.13 -14.06 -2.42
CA ARG A 33 -34.51 -13.36 -3.56
C ARG A 33 -34.86 -11.87 -3.60
N GLN A 34 -36.05 -11.47 -3.16
CA GLN A 34 -36.42 -10.07 -3.18
C GLN A 34 -35.52 -9.25 -2.26
N TRP A 35 -35.25 -9.77 -1.05
CA TRP A 35 -34.36 -9.12 -0.11
C TRP A 35 -32.90 -9.17 -0.57
N MET A 36 -32.44 -10.26 -1.15
CA MET A 36 -31.10 -10.35 -1.73
C MET A 36 -30.88 -9.34 -2.87
N SER A 37 -31.91 -9.12 -3.71
CA SER A 37 -31.82 -8.20 -4.85
C SER A 37 -31.61 -6.72 -4.45
N LEU A 38 -31.90 -6.35 -3.20
CA LEU A 38 -31.67 -5.00 -2.68
C LEU A 38 -30.18 -4.67 -2.50
N ALA A 39 -29.29 -5.66 -2.47
CA ALA A 39 -27.87 -5.47 -2.24
C ALA A 39 -27.21 -4.53 -3.27
N GLN A 40 -27.51 -4.73 -4.57
CA GLN A 40 -26.92 -3.94 -5.64
C GLN A 40 -27.43 -2.49 -5.69
N PRO A 41 -28.74 -2.22 -5.74
CA PRO A 41 -29.23 -0.83 -5.75
C PRO A 41 -28.83 -0.06 -4.49
N ALA A 42 -28.81 -0.70 -3.31
CA ALA A 42 -28.32 -0.06 -2.08
C ALA A 42 -26.84 0.32 -2.20
N ALA A 43 -25.98 -0.55 -2.76
CA ALA A 43 -24.57 -0.26 -3.01
C ALA A 43 -24.39 0.91 -4.00
N TRP A 44 -25.20 0.97 -5.06
CA TRP A 44 -25.14 2.05 -6.04
C TRP A 44 -25.59 3.39 -5.44
N GLY A 45 -26.69 3.40 -4.70
CA GLY A 45 -27.19 4.60 -4.04
C GLY A 45 -26.24 5.11 -2.97
N GLN A 46 -25.67 4.21 -2.16
CA GLN A 46 -24.65 4.57 -1.17
C GLN A 46 -23.45 5.26 -1.81
N PHE A 47 -22.88 4.69 -2.90
CA PHE A 47 -21.76 5.29 -3.62
C PHE A 47 -22.14 6.65 -4.21
N ALA A 48 -23.33 6.78 -4.81
CA ALA A 48 -23.80 8.04 -5.39
C ALA A 48 -23.92 9.15 -4.34
N PHE A 49 -24.47 8.87 -3.16
CA PHE A 49 -24.58 9.85 -2.07
C PHE A 49 -23.22 10.20 -1.47
N LEU A 50 -22.30 9.23 -1.32
CA LEU A 50 -20.93 9.53 -0.88
C LEU A 50 -20.17 10.38 -1.90
N ALA A 51 -20.30 10.10 -3.19
CA ALA A 51 -19.70 10.90 -4.24
C ALA A 51 -20.28 12.33 -4.25
N PHE A 52 -21.59 12.48 -4.03
CA PHE A 52 -22.23 13.79 -3.92
C PHE A 52 -21.76 14.54 -2.66
N ALA A 53 -21.67 13.88 -1.50
CA ALA A 53 -21.13 14.49 -0.28
C ALA A 53 -19.69 14.97 -0.49
N PHE A 54 -18.84 14.14 -1.11
CA PHE A 54 -17.47 14.52 -1.42
C PHE A 54 -17.39 15.70 -2.39
N ALA A 55 -18.25 15.73 -3.42
CA ALA A 55 -18.37 16.87 -4.33
C ALA A 55 -18.81 18.16 -3.63
N CYS A 56 -19.75 18.09 -2.67
CA CYS A 56 -20.17 19.24 -1.86
C CYS A 56 -19.00 19.80 -1.02
N LEU A 57 -18.19 18.93 -0.40
CA LEU A 57 -17.02 19.36 0.36
C LEU A 57 -15.95 19.97 -0.57
N THR A 58 -15.69 19.34 -1.71
CA THR A 58 -14.77 19.87 -2.72
C THR A 58 -15.20 21.24 -3.21
N TYR A 59 -16.49 21.42 -3.48
CA TYR A 59 -17.04 22.72 -3.88
C TYR A 59 -16.84 23.77 -2.80
N ALA A 60 -17.07 23.43 -1.51
CA ALA A 60 -16.85 24.36 -0.39
C ALA A 60 -15.39 24.84 -0.31
N PHE A 61 -14.40 23.96 -0.56
CA PHE A 61 -12.99 24.35 -0.65
C PHE A 61 -12.71 25.27 -1.84
N MET A 62 -13.29 24.96 -3.01
CA MET A 62 -13.04 25.72 -4.24
C MET A 62 -13.60 27.14 -4.23
N ILE A 63 -14.64 27.40 -3.42
CA ILE A 63 -15.25 28.73 -3.27
C ILE A 63 -14.85 29.45 -1.97
N ASP A 64 -13.93 28.87 -1.19
CA ASP A 64 -13.47 29.41 0.09
C ASP A 64 -14.63 29.62 1.09
N ASP A 65 -15.53 28.62 1.22
CA ASP A 65 -16.63 28.69 2.20
C ASP A 65 -16.12 28.48 3.64
N PHE A 66 -15.52 29.52 4.20
CA PHE A 66 -14.98 29.49 5.58
C PHE A 66 -16.04 29.38 6.67
N SER A 67 -17.31 29.38 6.32
CA SER A 67 -18.36 28.99 7.27
C SER A 67 -18.35 27.49 7.60
N VAL A 68 -17.64 26.68 6.81
CA VAL A 68 -17.35 25.27 7.09
C VAL A 68 -16.05 25.20 7.89
N ALA A 69 -16.10 24.65 9.11
CA ALA A 69 -14.95 24.59 10.02
C ALA A 69 -13.74 23.90 9.38
N TYR A 70 -13.96 22.82 8.65
CA TYR A 70 -12.93 22.04 8.00
C TYR A 70 -12.23 22.85 6.90
N VAL A 71 -12.96 23.62 6.10
CA VAL A 71 -12.40 24.52 5.07
C VAL A 71 -11.58 25.63 5.73
N ALA A 72 -12.13 26.30 6.74
CA ALA A 72 -11.47 27.39 7.45
C ALA A 72 -10.17 26.97 8.16
N GLN A 73 -10.05 25.70 8.53
CA GLN A 73 -8.86 25.17 9.21
C GLN A 73 -7.77 24.67 8.25
N ASN A 74 -8.07 24.40 6.97
CA ASN A 74 -7.18 23.72 6.05
C ASN A 74 -7.08 24.38 4.67
N SER A 75 -7.56 25.61 4.51
CA SER A 75 -7.48 26.38 3.26
C SER A 75 -7.56 27.87 3.54
N ASN A 76 -7.09 28.67 2.61
CA ASN A 76 -7.21 30.15 2.62
C ASN A 76 -7.33 30.68 1.19
N THR A 77 -7.59 31.99 1.05
CA THR A 77 -7.78 32.63 -0.26
C THR A 77 -6.51 32.62 -1.13
N ALA A 78 -5.31 32.67 -0.53
CA ALA A 78 -4.02 32.66 -1.23
C ALA A 78 -3.58 31.25 -1.68
N LEU A 79 -4.20 30.18 -1.17
CA LEU A 79 -3.82 28.80 -1.49
C LEU A 79 -4.10 28.50 -2.97
N PRO A 80 -3.13 27.96 -3.75
CA PRO A 80 -3.34 27.55 -5.14
C PRO A 80 -4.49 26.56 -5.29
N TRP A 81 -5.31 26.70 -6.35
CA TRP A 81 -6.54 25.92 -6.55
C TRP A 81 -6.33 24.40 -6.51
N TYR A 82 -5.21 23.91 -7.03
CA TYR A 82 -4.88 22.48 -7.03
C TYR A 82 -4.60 21.97 -5.62
N TYR A 83 -4.10 22.81 -4.73
CA TYR A 83 -3.94 22.47 -3.31
C TYR A 83 -5.26 22.64 -2.53
N LYS A 84 -6.15 23.58 -2.90
CA LYS A 84 -7.52 23.60 -2.38
C LYS A 84 -8.25 22.30 -2.67
N PHE A 85 -8.08 21.77 -3.90
CA PHE A 85 -8.65 20.48 -4.28
C PHE A 85 -8.10 19.34 -3.43
N SER A 86 -6.78 19.23 -3.25
CA SER A 86 -6.18 18.15 -2.46
C SER A 86 -6.33 18.35 -0.94
N ALA A 87 -6.51 19.58 -0.46
CA ALA A 87 -6.81 19.88 0.93
C ALA A 87 -8.12 19.23 1.41
N VAL A 88 -9.04 18.90 0.50
CA VAL A 88 -10.26 18.11 0.82
C VAL A 88 -9.92 16.84 1.61
N TRP A 89 -8.77 16.21 1.34
CA TRP A 89 -8.30 15.04 2.09
C TRP A 89 -7.00 15.28 2.87
N GLY A 90 -6.57 16.54 2.98
CA GLY A 90 -5.32 16.91 3.66
C GLY A 90 -5.36 16.80 5.18
N ALA A 91 -6.55 16.70 5.80
CA ALA A 91 -6.72 16.56 7.24
C ALA A 91 -7.73 15.48 7.60
N HIS A 92 -8.08 15.38 8.89
CA HIS A 92 -8.77 14.23 9.47
C HIS A 92 -10.14 13.92 8.84
N GLU A 93 -11.06 14.88 8.84
CA GLU A 93 -12.47 14.66 8.48
C GLU A 93 -12.63 14.35 7.00
N GLY A 94 -11.99 15.13 6.14
CA GLY A 94 -12.09 14.95 4.69
C GLY A 94 -11.36 13.72 4.18
N SER A 95 -10.21 13.37 4.78
CA SER A 95 -9.50 12.13 4.42
C SER A 95 -10.31 10.89 4.79
N LEU A 96 -11.13 10.97 5.85
CA LEU A 96 -12.03 9.88 6.21
C LEU A 96 -13.27 9.83 5.30
N LEU A 97 -13.75 10.99 4.82
CA LEU A 97 -14.79 11.02 3.78
C LEU A 97 -14.27 10.42 2.47
N LEU A 98 -13.01 10.70 2.07
CA LEU A 98 -12.35 10.01 0.95
C LEU A 98 -12.27 8.50 1.18
N TRP A 99 -11.93 8.06 2.40
CA TRP A 99 -11.90 6.66 2.78
C TRP A 99 -13.28 5.99 2.60
N ALA A 100 -14.36 6.63 3.09
CA ALA A 100 -15.74 6.15 2.92
C ALA A 100 -16.17 6.13 1.43
N LEU A 101 -15.80 7.15 0.66
CA LEU A 101 -16.03 7.20 -0.78
C LEU A 101 -15.36 6.04 -1.52
N ILE A 102 -14.10 5.74 -1.19
CA ILE A 102 -13.35 4.62 -1.78
C ILE A 102 -13.98 3.28 -1.39
N LEU A 103 -14.43 3.12 -0.14
CA LEU A 103 -15.18 1.93 0.29
C LEU A 103 -16.48 1.76 -0.49
N GLY A 104 -17.24 2.86 -0.65
CA GLY A 104 -18.42 2.89 -1.53
C GLY A 104 -18.09 2.53 -2.98
N GLY A 105 -16.97 3.03 -3.50
CA GLY A 105 -16.44 2.72 -4.83
C GLY A 105 -16.09 1.23 -5.02
N TRP A 106 -15.42 0.61 -4.04
CA TRP A 106 -15.17 -0.83 -4.03
C TRP A 106 -16.47 -1.63 -3.97
N THR A 107 -17.42 -1.22 -3.13
CA THR A 107 -18.73 -1.84 -3.00
C THR A 107 -19.50 -1.79 -4.33
N PHE A 108 -19.52 -0.62 -4.97
CA PHE A 108 -20.10 -0.40 -6.29
C PHE A 108 -19.42 -1.26 -7.36
N ALA A 109 -18.09 -1.32 -7.37
CA ALA A 109 -17.34 -2.15 -8.31
C ALA A 109 -17.65 -3.64 -8.13
N VAL A 110 -17.69 -4.14 -6.90
CA VAL A 110 -18.10 -5.53 -6.62
C VAL A 110 -19.52 -5.80 -7.12
N ALA A 111 -20.47 -4.88 -6.89
CA ALA A 111 -21.85 -5.03 -7.35
C ALA A 111 -21.96 -5.11 -8.89
N ILE A 112 -21.12 -4.40 -9.63
CA ILE A 112 -21.15 -4.39 -11.12
C ILE A 112 -20.36 -5.56 -11.71
N PHE A 113 -19.13 -5.78 -11.21
CA PHE A 113 -18.17 -6.68 -11.86
C PHE A 113 -18.21 -8.12 -11.33
N SER A 114 -19.05 -8.43 -10.33
CA SER A 114 -19.18 -9.76 -9.75
C SER A 114 -20.46 -10.51 -10.17
N ARG A 115 -21.01 -10.22 -11.36
CA ARG A 115 -22.25 -10.83 -11.88
C ARG A 115 -22.17 -12.36 -12.09
N GLN A 116 -20.98 -12.94 -12.10
CA GLN A 116 -20.75 -14.37 -12.20
C GLN A 116 -20.92 -15.12 -10.87
N LEU A 117 -21.01 -14.40 -9.74
CA LEU A 117 -21.22 -14.98 -8.43
C LEU A 117 -22.64 -15.48 -8.26
N PRO A 118 -22.87 -16.57 -7.48
CA PRO A 118 -24.19 -16.91 -7.00
C PRO A 118 -24.82 -15.74 -6.23
N GLU A 119 -26.13 -15.54 -6.42
CA GLU A 119 -26.87 -14.42 -5.82
C GLU A 119 -26.69 -14.34 -4.29
N GLU A 120 -26.78 -15.49 -3.59
CA GLU A 120 -26.52 -15.55 -2.15
C GLU A 120 -25.11 -15.09 -1.75
N MET A 121 -24.10 -15.48 -2.54
CA MET A 121 -22.72 -15.08 -2.25
C MET A 121 -22.55 -13.58 -2.43
N LEU A 122 -23.07 -13.03 -3.54
CA LEU A 122 -23.00 -11.59 -3.81
C LEU A 122 -23.74 -10.78 -2.74
N ALA A 123 -24.95 -11.22 -2.34
CA ALA A 123 -25.73 -10.58 -1.29
C ALA A 123 -24.98 -10.56 0.05
N ARG A 124 -24.30 -11.68 0.42
CA ARG A 124 -23.49 -11.74 1.63
C ARG A 124 -22.26 -10.85 1.55
N VAL A 125 -21.54 -10.84 0.43
CA VAL A 125 -20.36 -9.98 0.25
C VAL A 125 -20.75 -8.52 0.37
N LEU A 126 -21.77 -8.07 -0.38
CA LEU A 126 -22.24 -6.69 -0.32
C LEU A 126 -22.82 -6.34 1.06
N GLY A 127 -23.51 -7.28 1.72
CA GLY A 127 -24.02 -7.09 3.07
C GLY A 127 -22.91 -6.87 4.11
N VAL A 128 -21.82 -7.63 4.04
CA VAL A 128 -20.65 -7.45 4.92
C VAL A 128 -19.96 -6.13 4.63
N MET A 129 -19.82 -5.73 3.37
CA MET A 129 -19.30 -4.40 3.02
C MET A 129 -20.21 -3.29 3.54
N GLY A 130 -21.55 -3.51 3.54
CA GLY A 130 -22.52 -2.61 4.16
C GLY A 130 -22.28 -2.43 5.66
N ILE A 131 -22.01 -3.52 6.40
CA ILE A 131 -21.66 -3.44 7.84
C ILE A 131 -20.44 -2.57 8.07
N ILE A 132 -19.39 -2.75 7.26
CA ILE A 132 -18.16 -1.94 7.35
C ILE A 132 -18.49 -0.47 7.05
N SER A 133 -19.30 -0.20 6.02
CA SER A 133 -19.72 1.15 5.65
C SER A 133 -20.53 1.83 6.76
N VAL A 134 -21.41 1.11 7.45
CA VAL A 134 -22.15 1.62 8.60
C VAL A 134 -21.19 2.10 9.69
N GLY A 135 -20.16 1.31 10.03
CA GLY A 135 -19.16 1.70 11.03
C GLY A 135 -18.44 3.00 10.68
N PHE A 136 -17.95 3.13 9.44
CA PHE A 136 -17.26 4.35 9.01
C PHE A 136 -18.18 5.56 8.83
N LEU A 137 -19.40 5.39 8.36
CA LEU A 137 -20.37 6.48 8.23
C LEU A 137 -20.85 6.98 9.60
N LEU A 138 -21.04 6.09 10.57
CA LEU A 138 -21.32 6.49 11.96
C LEU A 138 -20.13 7.27 12.54
N PHE A 139 -18.91 6.81 12.33
CA PHE A 139 -17.70 7.53 12.75
C PHE A 139 -17.65 8.94 12.15
N LEU A 140 -17.89 9.08 10.84
CA LEU A 140 -17.93 10.37 10.17
C LEU A 140 -19.00 11.31 10.75
N ILE A 141 -20.23 10.82 10.92
CA ILE A 141 -21.35 11.66 11.33
C ILE A 141 -21.24 12.07 12.81
N VAL A 142 -20.78 11.15 13.67
CA VAL A 142 -20.80 11.37 15.14
C VAL A 142 -19.53 12.07 15.62
N THR A 143 -18.34 11.69 15.11
CA THR A 143 -17.06 12.17 15.67
C THR A 143 -16.23 13.02 14.71
N SER A 144 -16.49 12.97 13.41
CA SER A 144 -15.59 13.55 12.40
C SER A 144 -16.34 14.17 11.23
N ASN A 145 -17.37 14.97 11.51
CA ASN A 145 -18.21 15.55 10.48
C ASN A 145 -17.51 16.67 9.70
N PRO A 146 -17.21 16.50 8.40
CA PRO A 146 -16.52 17.51 7.60
C PRO A 146 -17.40 18.74 7.27
N PHE A 147 -18.70 18.69 7.55
CA PHE A 147 -19.66 19.77 7.26
C PHE A 147 -20.05 20.60 8.49
N THR A 148 -19.30 20.51 9.59
CA THR A 148 -19.53 21.33 10.79
C THR A 148 -19.39 22.82 10.45
N ARG A 149 -20.36 23.65 10.93
CA ARG A 149 -20.46 25.08 10.61
C ARG A 149 -19.91 25.96 11.73
N LEU A 150 -19.29 27.08 11.34
CA LEU A 150 -18.81 28.13 12.24
C LEU A 150 -19.80 29.32 12.31
N LEU A 151 -21.11 29.04 12.32
CA LEU A 151 -22.11 30.09 12.41
C LEU A 151 -22.36 30.48 13.87
N PRO A 152 -22.59 31.77 14.19
CA PRO A 152 -22.59 32.93 13.29
C PRO A 152 -21.22 33.55 13.03
N ASN A 153 -20.16 33.07 13.68
CA ASN A 153 -18.80 33.67 13.66
C ASN A 153 -17.93 33.07 12.55
N VAL A 154 -18.21 33.50 11.32
CA VAL A 154 -17.40 33.06 10.16
C VAL A 154 -16.11 33.89 10.08
N PRO A 155 -14.92 33.27 10.02
CA PRO A 155 -13.67 34.00 9.84
C PRO A 155 -13.63 34.67 8.46
N ALA A 156 -12.92 35.81 8.35
CA ALA A 156 -12.79 36.53 7.07
C ALA A 156 -11.92 35.78 6.06
N ASP A 157 -10.93 35.01 6.55
CA ASP A 157 -10.11 34.09 5.77
C ASP A 157 -9.82 32.84 6.60
N GLY A 158 -9.33 31.79 5.95
CA GLY A 158 -8.98 30.53 6.60
C GLY A 158 -7.53 30.44 7.01
N ARG A 159 -7.19 29.34 7.68
CA ARG A 159 -5.81 28.97 8.02
C ARG A 159 -5.14 28.30 6.82
N ASP A 160 -3.80 28.24 6.85
CA ASP A 160 -3.07 27.58 5.77
C ASP A 160 -3.22 26.04 5.84
N LEU A 161 -3.15 25.39 4.68
CA LEU A 161 -2.83 23.98 4.61
C LEU A 161 -1.41 23.80 5.12
N ASN A 162 -1.15 22.76 5.91
CA ASN A 162 0.22 22.45 6.35
C ASN A 162 1.19 22.48 5.15
N PRO A 163 2.28 23.27 5.20
CA PRO A 163 3.25 23.38 4.10
C PRO A 163 3.76 22.06 3.54
N LEU A 164 4.04 21.07 4.39
CA LEU A 164 4.40 19.70 3.97
C LEU A 164 3.36 19.04 3.05
N LEU A 165 2.12 19.50 3.10
CA LEU A 165 1.01 18.97 2.30
C LEU A 165 0.78 19.80 1.02
N GLN A 166 1.45 20.94 0.86
CA GLN A 166 1.37 21.77 -0.35
C GLN A 166 2.32 21.25 -1.43
N ASP A 167 2.15 19.98 -1.77
CA ASP A 167 2.99 19.21 -2.68
C ASP A 167 2.17 18.27 -3.58
N PHE A 168 2.78 17.86 -4.70
CA PHE A 168 2.19 16.87 -5.61
C PHE A 168 1.96 15.52 -4.94
N GLY A 169 2.80 15.16 -3.95
CA GLY A 169 2.65 13.95 -3.15
C GLY A 169 1.29 13.86 -2.47
N LEU A 170 0.76 14.97 -1.90
CA LEU A 170 -0.58 15.00 -1.33
C LEU A 170 -1.68 14.70 -2.36
N ILE A 171 -1.50 15.13 -3.61
CA ILE A 171 -2.52 14.92 -4.65
C ILE A 171 -2.67 13.43 -4.96
N ILE A 172 -1.56 12.68 -5.07
CA ILE A 172 -1.59 11.30 -5.59
C ILE A 172 -1.43 10.21 -4.53
N HIS A 173 -0.57 10.40 -3.50
CA HIS A 173 -0.23 9.34 -2.55
C HIS A 173 -1.43 8.87 -1.70
N PRO A 174 -2.20 9.75 -1.00
CA PRO A 174 -3.27 9.29 -0.13
C PRO A 174 -4.39 8.58 -0.89
N PRO A 175 -4.88 9.05 -2.06
CA PRO A 175 -5.86 8.30 -2.83
C PRO A 175 -5.39 6.92 -3.26
N MET A 176 -4.13 6.79 -3.72
CA MET A 176 -3.55 5.49 -4.13
C MET A 176 -3.38 4.54 -2.95
N LEU A 177 -2.90 5.05 -1.81
CA LEU A 177 -2.75 4.28 -0.57
C LEU A 177 -4.11 3.76 -0.08
N TYR A 178 -5.13 4.63 -0.04
CA TYR A 178 -6.48 4.28 0.42
C TYR A 178 -7.17 3.29 -0.53
N MET A 179 -6.97 3.39 -1.83
CA MET A 179 -7.46 2.37 -2.77
C MET A 179 -7.00 0.96 -2.38
N GLY A 180 -5.75 0.80 -1.95
CA GLY A 180 -5.23 -0.48 -1.50
C GLY A 180 -5.70 -0.86 -0.09
N TYR A 181 -5.56 0.09 0.83
CA TYR A 181 -5.84 -0.09 2.25
C TYR A 181 -7.29 -0.49 2.50
N VAL A 182 -8.22 0.28 1.92
CA VAL A 182 -9.67 0.01 1.95
C VAL A 182 -10.03 -1.22 1.12
N GLY A 183 -9.32 -1.47 0.03
CA GLY A 183 -9.58 -2.58 -0.88
C GLY A 183 -9.50 -3.97 -0.21
N PHE A 184 -8.73 -4.13 0.88
CA PHE A 184 -8.72 -5.37 1.65
C PHE A 184 -10.05 -5.67 2.35
N SER A 185 -10.96 -4.69 2.51
CA SER A 185 -12.33 -4.94 2.95
C SER A 185 -13.08 -5.90 2.02
N VAL A 186 -12.77 -5.89 0.72
CA VAL A 186 -13.38 -6.83 -0.25
C VAL A 186 -12.93 -8.26 0.02
N ALA A 187 -11.62 -8.49 0.19
CA ALA A 187 -11.08 -9.82 0.52
C ALA A 187 -11.66 -10.35 1.84
N PHE A 188 -11.75 -9.48 2.85
CA PHE A 188 -12.42 -9.75 4.12
C PHE A 188 -13.89 -10.11 3.93
N ALA A 189 -14.65 -9.31 3.17
CA ALA A 189 -16.07 -9.55 2.92
C ALA A 189 -16.31 -10.90 2.21
N PHE A 190 -15.45 -11.27 1.25
CA PHE A 190 -15.49 -12.60 0.64
C PHE A 190 -15.22 -13.73 1.64
N ALA A 191 -14.28 -13.55 2.57
CA ALA A 191 -13.98 -14.54 3.60
C ALA A 191 -15.15 -14.73 4.58
N ILE A 192 -15.73 -13.63 5.07
CA ILE A 192 -16.88 -13.65 5.98
C ILE A 192 -18.12 -14.22 5.27
N ALA A 193 -18.40 -13.82 4.03
CA ALA A 193 -19.49 -14.35 3.23
C ALA A 193 -19.38 -15.87 3.03
N ALA A 194 -18.15 -16.37 2.82
CA ALA A 194 -17.90 -17.81 2.69
C ALA A 194 -18.11 -18.57 4.02
N LEU A 195 -17.70 -18.00 5.14
CA LEU A 195 -17.94 -18.56 6.46
C LEU A 195 -19.45 -18.62 6.78
N LEU A 196 -20.18 -17.53 6.51
CA LEU A 196 -21.64 -17.46 6.69
C LEU A 196 -22.38 -18.48 5.81
N GLY A 197 -21.94 -18.62 4.55
CA GLY A 197 -22.54 -19.53 3.58
C GLY A 197 -22.09 -20.97 3.69
N GLY A 198 -21.04 -21.27 4.45
CA GLY A 198 -20.49 -22.62 4.57
C GLY A 198 -19.82 -23.15 3.29
N LYS A 199 -19.48 -22.28 2.33
CA LYS A 199 -18.93 -22.65 1.01
C LYS A 199 -17.56 -22.01 0.80
N LEU A 200 -16.52 -22.81 1.07
CA LEU A 200 -15.10 -22.47 0.86
C LEU A 200 -14.48 -23.43 -0.14
N ASP A 201 -14.67 -23.14 -1.42
CA ASP A 201 -14.20 -23.97 -2.54
C ASP A 201 -13.20 -23.23 -3.45
N ALA A 202 -12.75 -23.90 -4.50
CA ALA A 202 -11.85 -23.30 -5.49
C ALA A 202 -12.48 -22.12 -6.26
N ALA A 203 -13.81 -22.11 -6.39
CA ALA A 203 -14.52 -21.02 -7.06
C ALA A 203 -14.49 -19.75 -6.22
N TRP A 204 -14.73 -19.85 -4.91
CA TRP A 204 -14.62 -18.75 -3.98
C TRP A 204 -13.22 -18.10 -4.02
N ALA A 205 -12.15 -18.91 -3.95
CA ALA A 205 -10.79 -18.41 -4.03
C ALA A 205 -10.51 -17.69 -5.36
N ARG A 206 -11.05 -18.22 -6.49
CA ARG A 206 -10.94 -17.60 -7.81
C ARG A 206 -11.64 -16.24 -7.89
N TRP A 207 -12.82 -16.10 -7.26
CA TRP A 207 -13.58 -14.87 -7.27
C TRP A 207 -12.94 -13.78 -6.39
N SER A 208 -12.42 -14.14 -5.21
CA SER A 208 -11.77 -13.21 -4.28
C SER A 208 -10.42 -12.71 -4.79
N ARG A 209 -9.68 -13.57 -5.50
CA ARG A 209 -8.27 -13.33 -5.86
C ARG A 209 -8.02 -12.06 -6.67
N PRO A 210 -8.75 -11.71 -7.75
CA PRO A 210 -8.49 -10.48 -8.51
C PRO A 210 -8.68 -9.22 -7.67
N TRP A 211 -9.69 -9.18 -6.81
CA TRP A 211 -9.93 -8.06 -5.88
C TRP A 211 -8.78 -7.87 -4.91
N THR A 212 -8.32 -8.97 -4.31
CA THR A 212 -7.16 -8.97 -3.41
C THR A 212 -5.89 -8.48 -4.11
N ILE A 213 -5.63 -8.94 -5.34
CA ILE A 213 -4.45 -8.52 -6.12
C ILE A 213 -4.50 -7.04 -6.46
N ILE A 214 -5.68 -6.51 -6.85
CA ILE A 214 -5.85 -5.09 -7.18
C ILE A 214 -5.62 -4.23 -5.93
N ALA A 215 -6.22 -4.59 -4.78
CA ALA A 215 -6.00 -3.91 -3.52
C ALA A 215 -4.51 -3.91 -3.12
N TRP A 216 -3.85 -5.05 -3.20
CA TRP A 216 -2.43 -5.20 -2.93
C TRP A 216 -1.55 -4.34 -3.86
N ALA A 217 -1.87 -4.29 -5.14
CA ALA A 217 -1.13 -3.49 -6.12
C ALA A 217 -1.24 -1.98 -5.83
N PHE A 218 -2.46 -1.49 -5.55
CA PHE A 218 -2.67 -0.10 -5.14
C PHE A 218 -1.94 0.24 -3.85
N LEU A 219 -2.00 -0.64 -2.84
CA LEU A 219 -1.30 -0.42 -1.58
C LEU A 219 0.22 -0.35 -1.78
N GLY A 220 0.81 -1.26 -2.58
CA GLY A 220 2.24 -1.26 -2.88
C GLY A 220 2.68 0.01 -3.62
N ILE A 221 1.89 0.48 -4.59
CA ILE A 221 2.14 1.76 -5.29
C ILE A 221 1.98 2.93 -4.31
N GLY A 222 0.95 2.92 -3.47
CA GLY A 222 0.71 3.94 -2.45
C GLY A 222 1.90 4.06 -1.48
N ILE A 223 2.39 2.94 -0.95
CA ILE A 223 3.59 2.92 -0.08
C ILE A 223 4.81 3.50 -0.82
N ALA A 224 5.04 3.09 -2.07
CA ALA A 224 6.15 3.60 -2.87
C ALA A 224 6.08 5.11 -3.12
N LEU A 225 4.87 5.62 -3.38
CA LEU A 225 4.63 7.06 -3.56
C LEU A 225 4.88 7.85 -2.27
N GLY A 226 4.48 7.33 -1.11
CA GLY A 226 4.76 7.94 0.19
C GLY A 226 6.26 7.96 0.51
N SER A 227 6.95 6.86 0.25
CA SER A 227 8.40 6.76 0.39
C SER A 227 9.14 7.75 -0.54
N TRP A 228 8.68 7.90 -1.79
CA TRP A 228 9.22 8.87 -2.72
C TRP A 228 8.95 10.31 -2.27
N TRP A 229 7.74 10.60 -1.80
CA TRP A 229 7.36 11.91 -1.27
C TRP A 229 8.21 12.29 -0.05
N ALA A 230 8.37 11.40 0.91
CA ALA A 230 9.25 11.63 2.07
C ALA A 230 10.70 11.93 1.66
N TYR A 231 11.20 11.28 0.60
CA TYR A 231 12.56 11.45 0.12
C TYR A 231 12.87 12.86 -0.37
N TYR A 232 11.99 13.48 -1.13
CA TYR A 232 12.27 14.79 -1.70
C TYR A 232 11.73 15.96 -0.86
N GLU A 233 10.66 15.74 -0.10
CA GLU A 233 9.94 16.78 0.64
C GLU A 233 10.54 17.09 2.02
N LEU A 234 10.98 16.06 2.76
CA LEU A 234 11.44 16.27 4.14
C LEU A 234 12.84 16.90 4.25
N GLY A 235 13.56 17.10 3.15
CA GLY A 235 14.89 17.69 3.13
C GLY A 235 16.01 16.83 3.75
N TRP A 236 15.70 15.64 4.23
CA TRP A 236 16.67 14.72 4.87
C TRP A 236 17.24 13.68 3.92
N GLY A 237 16.70 13.55 2.69
CA GLY A 237 17.13 12.56 1.70
C GLY A 237 16.91 11.10 2.14
N GLY A 238 16.10 10.87 3.17
CA GLY A 238 15.70 9.55 3.62
C GLY A 238 14.45 9.09 2.87
N TRP A 239 14.34 7.77 2.63
CA TRP A 239 13.23 7.19 1.86
C TRP A 239 12.37 6.22 2.68
N TRP A 240 12.81 5.77 3.89
CA TRP A 240 12.09 4.89 4.80
C TRP A 240 12.64 5.03 6.22
N PHE A 241 11.79 5.27 7.20
CA PHE A 241 12.21 5.59 8.57
C PHE A 241 11.72 4.57 9.60
N TRP A 242 10.95 3.56 9.19
CA TRP A 242 10.23 2.67 10.10
C TRP A 242 9.30 3.44 11.03
N ASP A 243 8.77 4.55 10.56
CA ASP A 243 7.76 5.32 11.27
C ASP A 243 6.53 4.44 11.54
N PRO A 244 5.86 4.57 12.71
CA PRO A 244 4.68 3.76 13.03
C PRO A 244 3.57 3.82 11.97
N VAL A 245 3.41 4.93 11.26
CA VAL A 245 2.41 5.07 10.19
C VAL A 245 2.86 4.38 8.90
N GLU A 246 4.15 4.45 8.56
CA GLU A 246 4.75 3.65 7.48
C GLU A 246 4.54 2.16 7.76
N ASN A 247 4.87 1.71 8.97
CA ASN A 247 4.69 0.34 9.42
C ASN A 247 3.22 -0.11 9.34
N ALA A 248 2.29 0.76 9.74
CA ALA A 248 0.85 0.49 9.70
C ALA A 248 0.35 0.21 8.27
N SER A 249 0.95 0.82 7.25
CA SER A 249 0.61 0.55 5.85
C SER A 249 1.30 -0.71 5.31
N PHE A 250 2.51 -0.99 5.77
CA PHE A 250 3.33 -2.09 5.28
C PHE A 250 2.89 -3.47 5.79
N MET A 251 2.41 -3.55 7.04
CA MET A 251 1.92 -4.81 7.62
C MET A 251 0.77 -5.44 6.81
N PRO A 252 -0.32 -4.73 6.47
CA PRO A 252 -1.38 -5.32 5.64
C PRO A 252 -0.91 -5.67 4.22
N TRP A 253 0.10 -4.98 3.67
CA TRP A 253 0.70 -5.35 2.38
C TRP A 253 1.47 -6.69 2.45
N LEU A 254 2.23 -6.94 3.51
CA LEU A 254 2.93 -8.23 3.75
C LEU A 254 1.92 -9.38 3.91
N VAL A 255 0.89 -9.19 4.75
CA VAL A 255 -0.16 -10.18 4.95
C VAL A 255 -1.00 -10.37 3.67
N GLY A 256 -1.25 -9.30 2.93
CA GLY A 256 -1.89 -9.33 1.61
C GLY A 256 -1.09 -10.14 0.60
N THR A 257 0.25 -10.05 0.62
CA THR A 257 1.15 -10.88 -0.21
C THR A 257 0.97 -12.36 0.14
N ALA A 258 0.98 -12.71 1.43
CA ALA A 258 0.71 -14.07 1.89
C ALA A 258 -0.69 -14.56 1.45
N LEU A 259 -1.70 -13.68 1.54
CA LEU A 259 -3.08 -13.97 1.13
C LEU A 259 -3.19 -14.28 -0.37
N ILE A 260 -2.53 -13.52 -1.24
CA ILE A 260 -2.51 -13.77 -2.70
C ILE A 260 -1.96 -15.17 -3.00
N HIS A 261 -0.88 -15.55 -2.33
CA HIS A 261 -0.25 -16.86 -2.48
C HIS A 261 -1.15 -17.97 -1.92
N SER A 262 -1.77 -17.77 -0.75
CA SER A 262 -2.70 -18.72 -0.15
C SER A 262 -3.96 -18.92 -1.00
N LEU A 263 -4.53 -17.83 -1.57
CA LEU A 263 -5.63 -17.90 -2.53
C LEU A 263 -5.26 -18.71 -3.79
N ALA A 264 -4.01 -18.58 -4.27
CA ALA A 264 -3.54 -19.38 -5.41
C ALA A 264 -3.50 -20.87 -5.10
N VAL A 265 -3.07 -21.25 -3.90
CA VAL A 265 -3.06 -22.65 -3.45
C VAL A 265 -4.48 -23.17 -3.26
N THR A 266 -5.36 -22.38 -2.62
CA THR A 266 -6.77 -22.76 -2.41
C THR A 266 -7.50 -22.92 -3.75
N GLU A 267 -7.28 -22.03 -4.72
CA GLU A 267 -7.87 -22.12 -6.07
C GLU A 267 -7.43 -23.39 -6.82
N LYS A 268 -6.13 -23.73 -6.75
CA LYS A 268 -5.54 -24.82 -7.56
C LYS A 268 -5.62 -26.17 -6.90
N ARG A 269 -5.57 -26.25 -5.57
CA ARG A 269 -5.37 -27.47 -4.81
C ARG A 269 -6.47 -27.75 -3.77
N GLY A 270 -7.29 -26.75 -3.43
CA GLY A 270 -8.32 -26.88 -2.39
C GLY A 270 -7.77 -27.00 -0.97
N VAL A 271 -6.47 -26.71 -0.77
CA VAL A 271 -5.81 -26.69 0.54
C VAL A 271 -5.61 -25.27 1.03
N PHE A 272 -5.13 -25.05 2.26
CA PHE A 272 -4.90 -23.76 2.92
C PHE A 272 -6.18 -22.96 3.21
N LYS A 273 -7.37 -23.56 3.20
CA LYS A 273 -8.64 -22.86 3.41
C LYS A 273 -8.65 -22.03 4.70
N SER A 274 -8.31 -22.65 5.83
CA SER A 274 -8.23 -21.96 7.14
C SER A 274 -7.23 -20.82 7.12
N TRP A 275 -6.05 -21.08 6.55
CA TRP A 275 -4.98 -20.08 6.42
C TRP A 275 -5.42 -18.90 5.56
N THR A 276 -6.08 -19.17 4.42
CA THR A 276 -6.60 -18.14 3.51
C THR A 276 -7.62 -17.22 4.18
N VAL A 277 -8.55 -17.81 4.94
CA VAL A 277 -9.57 -17.03 5.67
C VAL A 277 -8.92 -16.18 6.76
N LEU A 278 -8.02 -16.77 7.55
CA LEU A 278 -7.31 -16.01 8.61
C LEU A 278 -6.45 -14.88 8.04
N LEU A 279 -5.77 -15.09 6.92
CA LEU A 279 -5.01 -14.03 6.25
C LEU A 279 -5.91 -12.91 5.71
N ALA A 280 -7.10 -13.24 5.19
CA ALA A 280 -8.07 -12.23 4.74
C ALA A 280 -8.61 -11.40 5.91
N ILE A 281 -8.92 -12.05 7.05
CA ILE A 281 -9.30 -11.36 8.29
C ILE A 281 -8.15 -10.48 8.78
N ALA A 282 -6.92 -11.01 8.84
CA ALA A 282 -5.75 -10.30 9.33
C ALA A 282 -5.39 -9.08 8.46
N ALA A 283 -5.43 -9.20 7.12
CA ALA A 283 -5.12 -8.10 6.22
C ALA A 283 -6.04 -6.88 6.45
N PHE A 284 -7.35 -7.10 6.58
CA PHE A 284 -8.30 -6.03 6.86
C PHE A 284 -8.20 -5.54 8.32
N SER A 285 -8.02 -6.44 9.28
CA SER A 285 -7.83 -6.08 10.69
C SER A 285 -6.61 -5.17 10.89
N LEU A 286 -5.49 -5.45 10.19
CA LEU A 286 -4.31 -4.59 10.21
C LEU A 286 -4.56 -3.24 9.53
N SER A 287 -5.39 -3.18 8.47
CA SER A 287 -5.83 -1.92 7.88
C SER A 287 -6.66 -1.09 8.87
N LEU A 288 -7.58 -1.71 9.62
CA LEU A 288 -8.33 -1.03 10.69
C LEU A 288 -7.44 -0.59 11.86
N LEU A 289 -6.50 -1.45 12.27
CA LEU A 289 -5.52 -1.11 13.31
C LEU A 289 -4.68 0.09 12.88
N GLY A 290 -4.22 0.14 11.65
CA GLY A 290 -3.50 1.30 11.12
C GLY A 290 -4.37 2.55 11.11
N THR A 291 -5.65 2.45 10.77
CA THR A 291 -6.61 3.55 10.88
C THR A 291 -6.74 4.04 12.32
N PHE A 292 -6.79 3.13 13.31
CA PHE A 292 -6.76 3.47 14.72
C PHE A 292 -5.46 4.20 15.09
N LEU A 293 -4.31 3.65 14.77
CA LEU A 293 -3.00 4.21 15.12
C LEU A 293 -2.84 5.65 14.61
N VAL A 294 -3.21 5.89 13.35
CA VAL A 294 -3.09 7.22 12.71
C VAL A 294 -4.10 8.23 13.26
N ARG A 295 -5.34 7.79 13.57
CA ARG A 295 -6.47 8.68 13.89
C ARG A 295 -6.67 8.95 15.38
N SER A 296 -6.14 8.09 16.24
CA SER A 296 -6.24 8.28 17.70
C SER A 296 -5.26 9.31 18.25
N GLY A 297 -4.24 9.67 17.48
CA GLY A 297 -3.16 10.54 17.93
C GLY A 297 -2.30 9.97 19.07
N VAL A 298 -2.37 8.65 19.30
CA VAL A 298 -1.55 7.98 20.33
C VAL A 298 -0.09 7.78 19.90
N LEU A 299 0.22 7.97 18.62
CA LEU A 299 1.56 7.80 18.08
C LEU A 299 2.30 9.13 17.99
N THR A 300 3.59 9.11 18.28
CA THR A 300 4.51 10.19 17.92
C THR A 300 5.02 9.93 16.51
N SER A 301 4.46 10.62 15.52
CA SER A 301 4.80 10.50 14.09
C SER A 301 4.55 11.82 13.39
N VAL A 302 5.33 12.10 12.34
CA VAL A 302 5.10 13.25 11.43
C VAL A 302 3.78 13.13 10.67
N HIS A 303 3.21 11.93 10.59
CA HIS A 303 1.94 11.61 9.94
C HIS A 303 0.76 11.55 10.92
N ALA A 304 0.99 11.66 12.23
CA ALA A 304 -0.07 11.54 13.22
C ALA A 304 -0.91 12.82 13.28
N PHE A 305 -2.23 12.63 13.45
CA PHE A 305 -3.13 13.73 13.77
C PHE A 305 -3.05 14.09 15.26
N ALA A 306 -3.60 15.24 15.63
CA ALA A 306 -3.68 15.62 17.03
C ALA A 306 -4.41 14.55 17.86
N SER A 307 -4.00 14.38 19.11
CA SER A 307 -4.62 13.42 20.04
C SER A 307 -6.11 13.70 20.22
N ASP A 308 -6.95 12.69 19.97
CA ASP A 308 -8.41 12.76 20.11
C ASP A 308 -8.91 11.43 20.69
N PRO A 309 -9.15 11.37 22.01
CA PRO A 309 -9.56 10.14 22.68
C PRO A 309 -10.92 9.61 22.21
N GLU A 310 -11.88 10.47 21.85
CA GLU A 310 -13.21 10.03 21.41
C GLU A 310 -13.13 9.27 20.09
N ARG A 311 -12.37 9.81 19.14
CA ARG A 311 -12.08 9.16 17.86
C ARG A 311 -11.33 7.84 18.06
N GLY A 312 -10.34 7.83 18.96
CA GLY A 312 -9.58 6.63 19.31
C GLY A 312 -10.45 5.51 19.86
N VAL A 313 -11.30 5.82 20.83
CA VAL A 313 -12.21 4.84 21.46
C VAL A 313 -13.22 4.28 20.46
N PHE A 314 -13.80 5.12 19.60
CA PHE A 314 -14.74 4.64 18.57
C PHE A 314 -14.09 3.62 17.64
N ILE A 315 -12.93 3.96 17.08
CA ILE A 315 -12.23 3.05 16.12
C ILE A 315 -11.78 1.78 16.83
N LEU A 316 -11.31 1.87 18.08
CA LEU A 316 -10.90 0.70 18.86
C LEU A 316 -12.10 -0.24 19.13
N ALA A 317 -13.25 0.30 19.48
CA ALA A 317 -14.48 -0.47 19.64
C ALA A 317 -14.91 -1.13 18.34
N PHE A 318 -14.82 -0.41 17.22
CA PHE A 318 -15.12 -0.96 15.90
C PHE A 318 -14.13 -2.07 15.51
N LEU A 319 -12.83 -1.87 15.75
CA LEU A 319 -11.80 -2.89 15.54
C LEU A 319 -12.09 -4.15 16.37
N LEU A 320 -12.40 -3.99 17.65
CA LEU A 320 -12.72 -5.12 18.53
C LEU A 320 -13.94 -5.91 18.03
N LEU A 321 -14.97 -5.22 17.55
CA LEU A 321 -16.18 -5.83 17.00
C LEU A 321 -15.85 -6.59 15.70
N VAL A 322 -15.10 -5.99 14.80
CA VAL A 322 -14.73 -6.63 13.51
C VAL A 322 -13.83 -7.82 13.75
N VAL A 323 -12.75 -7.67 14.52
CA VAL A 323 -11.79 -8.76 14.79
C VAL A 323 -12.44 -9.84 15.64
N GLY A 324 -13.05 -9.47 16.77
CA GLY A 324 -13.70 -10.42 17.67
C GLY A 324 -14.83 -11.17 17.02
N GLY A 325 -15.71 -10.47 16.29
CA GLY A 325 -16.82 -11.08 15.54
C GLY A 325 -16.32 -12.03 14.44
N SER A 326 -15.29 -11.63 13.69
CA SER A 326 -14.72 -12.46 12.60
C SER A 326 -14.05 -13.72 13.13
N LEU A 327 -13.24 -13.62 14.20
CA LEU A 327 -12.57 -14.77 14.79
C LEU A 327 -13.57 -15.70 15.48
N THR A 328 -14.61 -15.17 16.12
CA THR A 328 -15.72 -15.96 16.68
C THR A 328 -16.44 -16.73 15.58
N LEU A 329 -16.80 -16.06 14.47
CA LEU A 329 -17.42 -16.72 13.32
C LEU A 329 -16.50 -17.80 12.72
N PHE A 330 -15.19 -17.51 12.61
CA PHE A 330 -14.22 -18.50 12.15
C PHE A 330 -14.19 -19.74 13.06
N ALA A 331 -14.15 -19.55 14.38
CA ALA A 331 -14.15 -20.65 15.35
C ALA A 331 -15.43 -21.49 15.26
N LEU A 332 -16.60 -20.85 15.18
CA LEU A 332 -17.90 -21.53 15.03
C LEU A 332 -18.01 -22.29 13.71
N ARG A 333 -17.35 -21.84 12.65
CA ARG A 333 -17.35 -22.46 11.32
C ARG A 333 -16.10 -23.31 11.03
N ALA A 334 -15.28 -23.62 12.04
CA ALA A 334 -14.04 -24.39 11.90
C ALA A 334 -14.16 -25.68 11.05
N PRO A 335 -15.25 -26.47 11.11
CA PRO A 335 -15.39 -27.66 10.25
C PRO A 335 -15.41 -27.35 8.74
N VAL A 336 -15.94 -26.20 8.33
CA VAL A 336 -16.06 -25.80 6.91
C VAL A 336 -14.69 -25.49 6.29
N VAL A 337 -13.74 -25.03 7.12
CA VAL A 337 -12.41 -24.60 6.67
C VAL A 337 -11.36 -25.70 6.66
N ARG A 338 -11.72 -26.93 7.03
CA ARG A 338 -10.79 -28.08 7.04
C ARG A 338 -10.34 -28.46 5.64
N SER A 339 -9.07 -28.81 5.50
CA SER A 339 -8.46 -29.34 4.28
C SER A 339 -7.90 -30.73 4.56
N GLN A 340 -8.16 -31.69 3.67
CA GLN A 340 -7.78 -33.12 3.88
C GLN A 340 -6.73 -33.63 2.88
N VAL A 341 -6.17 -32.76 2.02
CA VAL A 341 -5.26 -33.18 0.95
C VAL A 341 -3.80 -32.97 1.40
N GLY A 342 -3.00 -34.04 1.34
CA GLY A 342 -1.57 -34.03 1.60
C GLY A 342 -0.76 -33.49 0.40
N PHE A 343 0.47 -33.06 0.66
CA PHE A 343 1.46 -32.62 -0.33
C PHE A 343 2.87 -32.98 0.15
N GLY A 344 3.80 -33.17 -0.80
CA GLY A 344 5.18 -33.56 -0.51
C GLY A 344 6.04 -32.37 -0.03
N LEU A 345 7.18 -32.69 0.57
CA LEU A 345 8.14 -31.67 1.06
C LEU A 345 8.62 -30.76 -0.07
N TRP A 346 8.99 -31.32 -1.21
CA TRP A 346 9.43 -30.59 -2.40
C TRP A 346 8.25 -30.28 -3.32
N SER A 347 7.28 -29.57 -2.80
CA SER A 347 6.08 -29.15 -3.54
C SER A 347 5.94 -27.62 -3.52
N ARG A 348 5.19 -27.10 -4.49
CA ARG A 348 4.85 -25.67 -4.53
C ARG A 348 4.03 -25.27 -3.31
N GLU A 349 3.18 -26.17 -2.81
CA GLU A 349 2.40 -25.98 -1.60
C GLU A 349 3.29 -25.73 -0.38
N THR A 350 4.32 -26.55 -0.17
CA THR A 350 5.25 -26.40 0.96
C THR A 350 6.03 -25.09 0.89
N LEU A 351 6.53 -24.73 -0.30
CA LEU A 351 7.30 -23.48 -0.43
C LEU A 351 6.41 -22.23 -0.34
N LEU A 352 5.13 -22.31 -0.77
CA LEU A 352 4.17 -21.23 -0.54
C LEU A 352 3.73 -21.15 0.92
N LEU A 353 3.71 -22.27 1.67
CA LEU A 353 3.50 -22.25 3.12
C LEU A 353 4.69 -21.58 3.83
N ALA A 354 5.92 -21.92 3.45
CA ALA A 354 7.12 -21.28 3.99
C ALA A 354 7.14 -19.77 3.69
N ASN A 355 6.83 -19.38 2.45
CA ASN A 355 6.65 -17.98 2.06
C ASN A 355 5.62 -17.26 2.95
N ASN A 356 4.43 -17.85 3.15
CA ASN A 356 3.39 -17.25 3.97
C ASN A 356 3.83 -17.12 5.43
N LEU A 357 4.53 -18.13 5.96
CA LEU A 357 5.05 -18.09 7.33
C LEU A 357 6.07 -16.96 7.51
N ILE A 358 7.04 -16.83 6.57
CA ILE A 358 8.05 -15.75 6.63
C ILE A 358 7.38 -14.38 6.59
N LEU A 359 6.40 -14.17 5.71
CA LEU A 359 5.68 -12.90 5.58
C LEU A 359 4.85 -12.57 6.82
N VAL A 360 4.19 -13.57 7.43
CA VAL A 360 3.41 -13.37 8.67
C VAL A 360 4.35 -13.08 9.85
N VAL A 361 5.47 -13.78 9.95
CA VAL A 361 6.49 -13.50 10.99
C VAL A 361 7.04 -12.09 10.82
N ALA A 362 7.37 -11.66 9.59
CA ALA A 362 7.81 -10.30 9.31
C ALA A 362 6.75 -9.25 9.70
N ALA A 363 5.49 -9.45 9.34
CA ALA A 363 4.40 -8.56 9.75
C ALA A 363 4.21 -8.52 11.27
N SER A 364 4.33 -9.68 11.94
CA SER A 364 4.18 -9.78 13.41
C SER A 364 5.33 -9.08 14.15
N MET A 365 6.57 -9.18 13.64
CA MET A 365 7.69 -8.49 14.27
C MET A 365 7.61 -6.97 14.08
N ILE A 366 7.11 -6.49 12.92
CA ILE A 366 6.84 -5.08 12.69
C ILE A 366 5.73 -4.60 13.63
N LEU A 367 4.64 -5.38 13.77
CA LEU A 367 3.55 -5.08 14.70
C LEU A 367 4.05 -4.97 16.14
N LEU A 368 4.87 -5.92 16.59
CA LEU A 368 5.45 -5.92 17.93
C LEU A 368 6.31 -4.66 18.16
N GLY A 369 7.23 -4.35 17.25
CA GLY A 369 8.09 -3.17 17.36
C GLY A 369 7.31 -1.86 17.33
N THR A 370 6.19 -1.80 16.60
CA THR A 370 5.34 -0.62 16.49
C THR A 370 4.44 -0.42 17.71
N LEU A 371 3.86 -1.50 18.26
CA LEU A 371 2.94 -1.41 19.40
C LEU A 371 3.63 -1.46 20.76
N TYR A 372 4.83 -2.06 20.87
CA TYR A 372 5.52 -2.23 22.14
C TYR A 372 5.75 -0.91 22.90
N PRO A 373 6.21 0.20 22.24
CA PRO A 373 6.33 1.49 22.89
C PRO A 373 5.01 2.00 23.49
N LEU A 374 3.91 1.83 22.77
CA LEU A 374 2.57 2.28 23.20
C LEU A 374 2.07 1.49 24.41
N VAL A 375 2.23 0.17 24.38
CA VAL A 375 1.83 -0.70 25.49
C VAL A 375 2.66 -0.39 26.73
N LEU A 376 3.95 -0.17 26.58
CA LEU A 376 4.85 0.16 27.68
C LEU A 376 4.51 1.52 28.30
N ASP A 377 4.25 2.53 27.48
CA ASP A 377 3.83 3.86 27.95
C ASP A 377 2.50 3.78 28.70
N ALA A 378 1.51 3.08 28.13
CA ALA A 378 0.19 2.90 28.75
C ALA A 378 0.22 2.15 30.08
N LEU A 379 1.12 1.17 30.26
CA LEU A 379 1.18 0.34 31.47
C LEU A 379 2.09 0.92 32.56
N SER A 380 3.16 1.60 32.19
CA SER A 380 4.22 2.03 33.13
C SER A 380 4.58 3.51 33.05
N GLY A 381 4.06 4.25 32.06
CA GLY A 381 4.47 5.62 31.76
C GLY A 381 5.90 5.74 31.22
N ALA A 382 6.58 4.61 30.97
CA ALA A 382 7.95 4.59 30.46
C ALA A 382 7.96 4.85 28.95
N LYS A 383 8.73 5.85 28.52
CA LYS A 383 8.89 6.19 27.09
C LYS A 383 10.07 5.41 26.51
N LEU A 384 9.77 4.58 25.54
CA LEU A 384 10.75 3.82 24.74
C LEU A 384 10.56 4.18 23.25
N SER A 385 11.67 4.26 22.52
CA SER A 385 11.65 4.37 21.06
C SER A 385 12.24 3.11 20.44
N VAL A 386 11.51 2.50 19.50
CA VAL A 386 11.98 1.38 18.69
C VAL A 386 12.27 1.90 17.29
N GLY A 387 13.55 1.86 16.90
CA GLY A 387 14.02 2.49 15.65
C GLY A 387 14.55 1.48 14.63
N PRO A 388 15.15 1.99 13.53
CA PRO A 388 15.68 1.20 12.42
C PRO A 388 16.57 0.02 12.79
N PRO A 389 17.43 0.08 13.84
CA PRO A 389 18.27 -1.08 14.21
C PRO A 389 17.46 -2.34 14.52
N TYR A 390 16.36 -2.22 15.27
CA TYR A 390 15.48 -3.35 15.56
C TYR A 390 14.83 -3.92 14.28
N PHE A 391 14.22 -3.04 13.49
CA PHE A 391 13.50 -3.47 12.29
C PHE A 391 14.44 -4.06 11.26
N ASN A 392 15.57 -3.42 10.98
CA ASN A 392 16.55 -3.89 9.99
C ASN A 392 17.18 -5.24 10.39
N ALA A 393 17.51 -5.42 11.67
CA ALA A 393 18.13 -6.65 12.15
C ALA A 393 17.23 -7.89 11.96
N LEU A 394 15.92 -7.71 12.00
CA LEU A 394 14.94 -8.80 11.84
C LEU A 394 14.41 -8.89 10.41
N PHE A 395 14.06 -7.77 9.80
CA PHE A 395 13.41 -7.73 8.49
C PHE A 395 14.33 -8.15 7.34
N VAL A 396 15.58 -7.65 7.32
CA VAL A 396 16.52 -7.92 6.23
C VAL A 396 16.84 -9.42 6.09
N PRO A 397 17.16 -10.17 7.16
CA PRO A 397 17.37 -11.62 7.06
C PRO A 397 16.11 -12.38 6.62
N LEU A 398 14.92 -11.98 7.12
CA LEU A 398 13.66 -12.60 6.72
C LEU A 398 13.38 -12.40 5.23
N MET A 399 13.64 -11.20 4.69
CA MET A 399 13.47 -10.93 3.26
C MET A 399 14.53 -11.65 2.41
N GLY A 400 15.75 -11.78 2.90
CA GLY A 400 16.78 -12.60 2.27
C GLY A 400 16.34 -14.07 2.16
N LEU A 401 15.84 -14.64 3.25
CA LEU A 401 15.28 -15.99 3.26
C LEU A 401 14.06 -16.13 2.32
N LEU A 402 13.18 -15.13 2.30
CA LEU A 402 12.03 -15.09 1.40
C LEU A 402 12.48 -15.15 -0.07
N MET A 403 13.47 -14.34 -0.47
CA MET A 403 14.00 -14.33 -1.84
C MET A 403 14.67 -15.66 -2.20
N ALA A 404 15.39 -16.28 -1.26
CA ALA A 404 15.99 -17.60 -1.46
C ALA A 404 14.92 -18.68 -1.72
N VAL A 405 13.85 -18.71 -0.90
CA VAL A 405 12.73 -19.64 -1.04
C VAL A 405 11.92 -19.36 -2.32
N LEU A 406 11.72 -18.09 -2.68
CA LEU A 406 10.94 -17.66 -3.85
C LEU A 406 11.52 -18.26 -5.15
N ALA A 407 12.82 -18.15 -5.36
CA ALA A 407 13.46 -18.65 -6.58
C ALA A 407 13.31 -20.17 -6.75
N VAL A 408 13.40 -20.92 -5.64
CA VAL A 408 13.09 -22.37 -5.64
C VAL A 408 11.61 -22.59 -5.92
N GLY A 409 10.74 -21.82 -5.29
CA GLY A 409 9.28 -21.92 -5.37
C GLY A 409 8.70 -21.74 -6.77
N VAL A 410 9.34 -20.91 -7.60
CA VAL A 410 8.95 -20.71 -9.00
C VAL A 410 9.16 -21.99 -9.83
N LEU A 411 10.20 -22.76 -9.55
CA LEU A 411 10.59 -23.95 -10.32
C LEU A 411 9.86 -25.23 -9.88
N VAL A 412 9.49 -25.36 -8.61
CA VAL A 412 8.83 -26.59 -8.12
C VAL A 412 7.42 -26.78 -8.69
N ARG A 413 7.00 -28.04 -8.77
CA ARG A 413 5.68 -28.47 -9.26
C ARG A 413 4.68 -28.55 -8.13
N TRP A 414 3.40 -28.62 -8.49
CA TRP A 414 2.33 -28.95 -7.55
C TRP A 414 2.42 -30.42 -7.11
N LYS A 415 2.05 -30.72 -5.87
CA LYS A 415 2.04 -32.02 -5.19
C LYS A 415 3.42 -32.52 -4.80
N ASP A 416 4.30 -32.75 -5.75
CA ASP A 416 5.63 -33.28 -5.53
C ASP A 416 6.56 -33.00 -6.69
N THR A 417 7.86 -32.83 -6.40
CA THR A 417 8.92 -32.57 -7.38
C THR A 417 10.09 -33.51 -7.12
N PRO A 418 10.51 -34.33 -8.11
CA PRO A 418 11.70 -35.18 -7.94
C PRO A 418 12.94 -34.33 -7.66
N LEU A 419 13.62 -34.60 -6.54
CA LEU A 419 14.77 -33.81 -6.09
C LEU A 419 15.89 -33.74 -7.15
N ARG A 420 16.18 -34.84 -7.84
CA ARG A 420 17.20 -34.85 -8.93
C ARG A 420 16.86 -33.87 -10.06
N TRP A 421 15.59 -33.80 -10.46
CA TRP A 421 15.15 -32.86 -11.47
C TRP A 421 15.26 -31.41 -10.96
N LEU A 422 14.85 -31.16 -9.73
CA LEU A 422 14.94 -29.83 -9.12
C LEU A 422 16.39 -29.35 -9.01
N LEU A 423 17.30 -30.20 -8.54
CA LEU A 423 18.73 -29.89 -8.48
C LEU A 423 19.32 -29.61 -9.87
N GLY A 424 18.92 -30.38 -10.90
CA GLY A 424 19.34 -30.12 -12.28
C GLY A 424 18.86 -28.79 -12.85
N MET A 425 17.70 -28.29 -12.36
CA MET A 425 17.20 -26.96 -12.72
C MET A 425 17.91 -25.85 -11.95
N LEU A 426 18.17 -26.06 -10.66
CA LEU A 426 18.72 -25.04 -9.74
C LEU A 426 20.23 -24.87 -9.87
N THR A 427 21.00 -25.95 -10.09
CA THR A 427 22.47 -25.88 -10.11
C THR A 427 23.00 -24.86 -11.12
N PRO A 428 22.60 -24.86 -12.42
CA PRO A 428 23.11 -23.86 -13.36
C PRO A 428 22.70 -22.44 -13.00
N VAL A 429 21.50 -22.27 -12.44
CA VAL A 429 21.01 -20.97 -11.96
C VAL A 429 21.86 -20.48 -10.79
N LEU A 430 22.18 -21.35 -9.83
CA LEU A 430 23.01 -21.00 -8.68
C LEU A 430 24.43 -20.61 -9.10
N VAL A 431 25.06 -21.41 -9.96
CA VAL A 431 26.41 -21.11 -10.44
C VAL A 431 26.45 -19.76 -11.16
N ALA A 432 25.50 -19.52 -12.06
CA ALA A 432 25.41 -18.24 -12.77
C ALA A 432 25.13 -17.07 -11.81
N SER A 433 24.26 -17.27 -10.81
CA SER A 433 23.96 -16.24 -9.80
C SER A 433 25.19 -15.89 -8.95
N VAL A 434 25.96 -16.88 -8.53
CA VAL A 434 27.22 -16.67 -7.79
C VAL A 434 28.23 -15.91 -8.67
N ALA A 435 28.39 -16.31 -9.91
CA ALA A 435 29.32 -15.63 -10.84
C ALA A 435 28.92 -14.16 -11.06
N LEU A 436 27.63 -13.89 -11.29
CA LEU A 436 27.11 -12.52 -11.45
C LEU A 436 27.26 -11.70 -10.18
N ALA A 437 27.01 -12.28 -9.01
CA ALA A 437 27.15 -11.59 -7.73
C ALA A 437 28.59 -11.23 -7.43
N LEU A 438 29.54 -12.15 -7.70
CA LEU A 438 30.98 -11.88 -7.56
C LEU A 438 31.42 -10.76 -8.52
N LEU A 439 31.00 -10.83 -9.79
CA LEU A 439 31.30 -9.78 -10.76
C LEU A 439 30.73 -8.41 -10.32
N ALA A 440 29.48 -8.37 -9.90
CA ALA A 440 28.85 -7.15 -9.43
C ALA A 440 29.54 -6.58 -8.18
N SER A 441 29.93 -7.44 -7.24
CA SER A 441 30.68 -7.05 -6.04
C SER A 441 32.08 -6.51 -6.36
N LEU A 442 32.77 -7.07 -7.36
CA LEU A 442 34.06 -6.56 -7.84
C LEU A 442 33.92 -5.20 -8.53
N LEU A 443 32.84 -4.99 -9.29
CA LEU A 443 32.55 -3.71 -9.97
C LEU A 443 32.08 -2.62 -9.01
N TRP A 444 31.59 -2.98 -7.81
CA TRP A 444 31.19 -2.04 -6.78
C TRP A 444 32.38 -1.28 -6.18
N GLY A 445 33.58 -1.85 -6.21
CA GLY A 445 34.82 -1.32 -5.67
C GLY A 445 35.17 -1.96 -4.33
N ASP A 446 34.71 -1.41 -3.21
CA ASP A 446 34.97 -1.98 -1.88
C ASP A 446 34.13 -3.24 -1.64
N PHE A 447 34.77 -4.32 -1.20
CA PHE A 447 34.06 -5.57 -0.93
C PHE A 447 33.13 -5.41 0.29
N HIS A 448 31.85 -5.73 0.07
CA HIS A 448 30.85 -5.71 1.14
C HIS A 448 29.92 -6.92 1.07
N TRP A 449 29.80 -7.68 2.17
CA TRP A 449 28.99 -8.91 2.23
C TRP A 449 27.54 -8.71 1.87
N ALA A 450 26.95 -7.56 2.25
CA ALA A 450 25.54 -7.27 1.94
C ALA A 450 25.33 -6.97 0.44
N VAL A 451 26.30 -6.33 -0.24
CA VAL A 451 26.27 -6.14 -1.70
C VAL A 451 26.36 -7.50 -2.41
N LEU A 452 27.30 -8.34 -2.01
CA LEU A 452 27.41 -9.70 -2.56
C LEU A 452 26.12 -10.49 -2.34
N GLY A 453 25.57 -10.44 -1.12
CA GLY A 453 24.34 -11.15 -0.75
C GLY A 453 23.11 -10.69 -1.55
N VAL A 454 22.88 -9.39 -1.68
CA VAL A 454 21.73 -8.88 -2.44
C VAL A 454 21.88 -9.13 -3.95
N CYS A 455 23.09 -8.98 -4.51
CA CYS A 455 23.34 -9.30 -5.90
C CYS A 455 23.13 -10.79 -6.19
N LEU A 456 23.56 -11.66 -5.26
CA LEU A 456 23.31 -13.10 -5.34
C LEU A 456 21.81 -13.42 -5.37
N LEU A 457 21.07 -12.86 -4.41
CA LEU A 457 19.63 -13.12 -4.29
C LEU A 457 18.83 -12.52 -5.45
N ALA A 458 19.19 -11.34 -5.92
CA ALA A 458 18.54 -10.71 -7.07
C ALA A 458 18.81 -11.50 -8.37
N ALA A 459 20.05 -11.92 -8.59
CA ALA A 459 20.40 -12.81 -9.72
C ALA A 459 19.69 -14.16 -9.60
N TRP A 460 19.62 -14.74 -8.38
CA TRP A 460 18.95 -16.01 -8.09
C TRP A 460 17.46 -15.96 -8.45
N VAL A 461 16.74 -14.93 -8.02
CA VAL A 461 15.31 -14.75 -8.35
C VAL A 461 15.11 -14.52 -9.84
N THR A 462 15.93 -13.66 -10.46
CA THR A 462 15.82 -13.29 -11.88
C THR A 462 16.09 -14.49 -12.78
N LEU A 463 17.21 -15.18 -12.56
CA LEU A 463 17.62 -16.34 -13.38
C LEU A 463 16.69 -17.54 -13.18
N ALA A 464 16.16 -17.76 -11.97
CA ALA A 464 15.14 -18.78 -11.73
C ALA A 464 13.86 -18.49 -12.52
N GLY A 465 13.42 -17.23 -12.57
CA GLY A 465 12.30 -16.79 -13.40
C GLY A 465 12.54 -17.04 -14.89
N LEU A 466 13.71 -16.68 -15.40
CA LEU A 466 14.11 -16.93 -16.80
C LEU A 466 14.17 -18.43 -17.11
N ARG A 467 14.68 -19.23 -16.17
CA ARG A 467 14.74 -20.70 -16.31
C ARG A 467 13.36 -21.32 -16.37
N ASP A 468 12.40 -20.82 -15.55
CA ASP A 468 11.00 -21.26 -15.58
C ASP A 468 10.34 -20.89 -16.93
N ILE A 469 10.60 -19.69 -17.48
CA ILE A 469 10.13 -19.29 -18.80
C ILE A 469 10.68 -20.24 -19.87
N GLN A 470 11.99 -20.50 -19.85
CA GLN A 470 12.64 -21.41 -20.79
C GLN A 470 12.05 -22.82 -20.73
N ASP A 471 11.85 -23.39 -19.53
CA ASP A 471 11.24 -24.72 -19.37
C ASP A 471 9.83 -24.79 -19.94
N LYS A 472 9.00 -23.77 -19.70
CA LYS A 472 7.62 -23.72 -20.18
C LYS A 472 7.49 -23.46 -21.69
N THR A 473 8.48 -22.84 -22.30
CA THR A 473 8.41 -22.45 -23.73
C THR A 473 9.15 -23.41 -24.65
N ARG A 474 10.02 -24.29 -24.12
CA ARG A 474 10.93 -25.16 -24.88
C ARG A 474 10.28 -25.99 -26.00
N HIS A 475 9.01 -26.42 -25.80
CA HIS A 475 8.31 -27.28 -26.76
C HIS A 475 7.56 -26.53 -27.86
N LYS A 476 7.37 -25.20 -27.73
CA LYS A 476 6.61 -24.37 -28.67
C LYS A 476 7.47 -23.36 -29.43
N GLY A 477 8.78 -23.35 -29.16
CA GLY A 477 9.67 -22.26 -29.56
C GLY A 477 9.45 -21.00 -28.69
N LEU A 478 10.50 -20.17 -28.58
CA LEU A 478 10.53 -19.05 -27.61
C LEU A 478 9.33 -18.10 -27.78
N PHE A 479 9.15 -17.50 -28.93
CA PHE A 479 8.11 -16.47 -29.14
C PHE A 479 6.69 -17.03 -29.05
N LYS A 480 6.38 -18.17 -29.72
CA LYS A 480 5.07 -18.81 -29.65
C LYS A 480 4.81 -19.34 -28.24
N GLY A 481 5.82 -19.87 -27.57
CA GLY A 481 5.75 -20.31 -26.20
C GLY A 481 5.41 -19.15 -25.25
N MET A 482 6.12 -18.05 -25.34
CA MET A 482 5.87 -16.85 -24.54
C MET A 482 4.48 -16.28 -24.75
N ALA A 483 4.01 -16.19 -25.99
CA ALA A 483 2.64 -15.73 -26.32
C ALA A 483 1.52 -16.66 -25.77
N SER A 484 1.85 -17.94 -25.51
CA SER A 484 0.88 -18.90 -24.93
C SER A 484 0.73 -18.81 -23.41
N LEU A 485 1.61 -18.06 -22.71
CA LEU A 485 1.55 -17.87 -21.26
C LEU A 485 0.51 -16.81 -20.90
N GLY A 486 -0.29 -17.08 -19.86
CA GLY A 486 -1.37 -16.20 -19.44
C GLY A 486 -0.87 -14.90 -18.78
N ARG A 487 -1.73 -13.89 -18.73
CA ARG A 487 -1.42 -12.60 -18.09
C ARG A 487 -1.03 -12.74 -16.62
N SER A 488 -1.68 -13.64 -15.89
CA SER A 488 -1.35 -13.90 -14.48
C SER A 488 0.05 -14.50 -14.31
N TYR A 489 0.58 -15.22 -15.29
CA TYR A 489 1.95 -15.72 -15.26
C TYR A 489 2.95 -14.57 -15.46
N TRP A 490 2.73 -13.73 -16.47
CA TRP A 490 3.59 -12.57 -16.71
C TRP A 490 3.54 -11.55 -15.58
N GLY A 491 2.36 -11.33 -15.00
CA GLY A 491 2.21 -10.48 -13.82
C GLY A 491 3.01 -10.99 -12.62
N MET A 492 3.02 -12.30 -12.38
CA MET A 492 3.85 -12.93 -11.35
C MET A 492 5.34 -12.72 -11.63
N GLN A 493 5.81 -12.97 -12.87
CA GLN A 493 7.22 -12.80 -13.23
C GLN A 493 7.67 -11.34 -13.05
N LEU A 494 6.85 -10.38 -13.48
CA LEU A 494 7.13 -8.95 -13.33
C LEU A 494 7.19 -8.55 -11.84
N ALA A 495 6.27 -9.05 -11.02
CA ALA A 495 6.26 -8.76 -9.58
C ALA A 495 7.50 -9.34 -8.87
N HIS A 496 7.91 -10.55 -9.19
CA HIS A 496 9.12 -11.17 -8.63
C HIS A 496 10.41 -10.44 -9.07
N LEU A 497 10.48 -10.02 -10.34
CA LEU A 497 11.58 -9.19 -10.82
C LEU A 497 11.59 -7.83 -10.11
N GLY A 498 10.41 -7.23 -9.89
CA GLY A 498 10.26 -5.99 -9.15
C GLY A 498 10.80 -6.09 -7.71
N LEU A 499 10.56 -7.21 -7.03
CA LEU A 499 11.14 -7.47 -5.71
C LEU A 499 12.67 -7.50 -5.76
N ALA A 500 13.27 -8.16 -6.76
CA ALA A 500 14.72 -8.21 -6.92
C ALA A 500 15.32 -6.81 -7.19
N VAL A 501 14.69 -6.03 -8.06
CA VAL A 501 15.09 -4.64 -8.35
C VAL A 501 14.99 -3.75 -7.11
N CYS A 502 13.88 -3.84 -6.36
CA CYS A 502 13.68 -3.10 -5.13
C CYS A 502 14.76 -3.44 -4.08
N ALA A 503 15.05 -4.73 -3.86
CA ALA A 503 16.07 -5.17 -2.92
C ALA A 503 17.46 -4.67 -3.27
N LEU A 504 17.81 -4.67 -4.56
CA LEU A 504 19.07 -4.04 -5.05
C LEU A 504 19.08 -2.56 -4.70
N GLY A 505 18.02 -1.82 -5.02
CA GLY A 505 17.89 -0.40 -4.70
C GLY A 505 18.11 -0.14 -3.21
N VAL A 506 17.42 -0.88 -2.33
CA VAL A 506 17.52 -0.73 -0.87
C VAL A 506 18.96 -0.89 -0.38
N ILE A 507 19.62 -2.00 -0.71
CA ILE A 507 20.95 -2.29 -0.16
C ILE A 507 22.02 -1.39 -0.79
N LEU A 508 21.99 -1.19 -2.12
CA LEU A 508 22.99 -0.37 -2.80
C LEU A 508 22.89 1.11 -2.37
N THR A 509 21.67 1.63 -2.21
CA THR A 509 21.48 2.99 -1.68
C THR A 509 21.96 3.09 -0.23
N SER A 510 21.56 2.14 0.64
CA SER A 510 21.89 2.20 2.07
C SER A 510 23.40 2.13 2.34
N LEU A 511 24.15 1.42 1.51
CA LEU A 511 25.60 1.24 1.69
C LEU A 511 26.45 2.21 0.87
N GLY A 512 25.96 2.67 -0.26
CA GLY A 512 26.70 3.51 -1.19
C GLY A 512 26.37 5.00 -1.11
N SER A 513 25.51 5.42 -0.18
CA SER A 513 25.17 6.83 -0.05
C SER A 513 26.31 7.62 0.58
N PHE A 514 26.58 8.80 0.01
CA PHE A 514 27.43 9.81 0.62
C PHE A 514 26.55 10.96 1.11
N GLU A 515 26.84 11.46 2.30
CA GLU A 515 26.15 12.57 2.93
C GLU A 515 27.15 13.52 3.55
N ARG A 516 26.95 14.82 3.34
CA ARG A 516 27.79 15.85 3.93
C ARG A 516 27.00 17.13 4.20
N ASP A 517 27.01 17.54 5.45
CA ASP A 517 26.52 18.85 5.90
C ASP A 517 27.71 19.80 6.05
N MET A 518 27.62 20.99 5.47
CA MET A 518 28.71 21.94 5.50
C MET A 518 28.24 23.38 5.33
N ARG A 519 29.10 24.33 5.76
CA ARG A 519 28.99 25.72 5.39
C ARG A 519 29.53 25.93 3.98
N MET A 520 28.80 26.65 3.13
CA MET A 520 29.26 27.06 1.81
C MET A 520 28.97 28.56 1.60
N ALA A 521 30.01 29.33 1.27
CA ALA A 521 29.86 30.71 0.85
C ALA A 521 29.67 30.79 -0.68
N PRO A 522 29.12 31.91 -1.23
CA PRO A 522 29.03 32.11 -2.67
C PRO A 522 30.38 31.96 -3.36
N GLY A 523 30.43 31.11 -4.40
CA GLY A 523 31.64 30.78 -5.15
C GLY A 523 32.47 29.62 -4.57
N GLU A 524 32.16 29.13 -3.37
CA GLU A 524 32.83 27.95 -2.81
C GLU A 524 32.45 26.68 -3.52
N ALA A 525 33.40 25.76 -3.66
CA ALA A 525 33.23 24.46 -4.25
C ALA A 525 33.63 23.34 -3.29
N VAL A 526 32.92 22.20 -3.37
CA VAL A 526 33.25 21.01 -2.62
C VAL A 526 33.24 19.78 -3.53
N GLU A 527 34.17 18.87 -3.30
CA GLU A 527 34.20 17.57 -3.96
C GLU A 527 33.60 16.51 -3.03
N LEU A 528 32.66 15.74 -3.57
CA LEU A 528 32.03 14.61 -2.90
C LEU A 528 31.67 13.53 -3.92
N GLY A 529 32.11 12.28 -3.66
CA GLY A 529 31.78 11.11 -4.47
C GLY A 529 32.15 11.25 -5.96
N GLY A 530 33.24 11.98 -6.28
CA GLY A 530 33.69 12.21 -7.65
C GLY A 530 33.02 13.38 -8.37
N TYR A 531 32.08 14.08 -7.72
CA TYR A 531 31.41 15.27 -8.27
C TYR A 531 31.86 16.52 -7.53
N ARG A 532 31.97 17.64 -8.26
CA ARG A 532 32.28 18.96 -7.74
C ARG A 532 31.00 19.79 -7.70
N PHE A 533 30.61 20.23 -6.50
CA PHE A 533 29.45 21.09 -6.25
C PHE A 533 29.92 22.52 -6.00
N VAL A 534 29.42 23.46 -6.77
CA VAL A 534 29.76 24.91 -6.65
C VAL A 534 28.51 25.67 -6.25
N PHE A 535 28.52 26.29 -5.08
CA PHE A 535 27.42 27.11 -4.61
C PHE A 535 27.61 28.56 -5.09
N GLU A 536 26.68 29.06 -5.92
CA GLU A 536 26.77 30.44 -6.46
C GLU A 536 26.12 31.49 -5.54
N GLY A 537 25.41 31.02 -4.50
CA GLY A 537 24.66 31.87 -3.57
C GLY A 537 23.18 31.61 -3.63
N ALA A 538 22.42 32.33 -2.82
CA ALA A 538 20.96 32.29 -2.79
C ALA A 538 20.39 33.67 -3.14
N ALA A 539 19.26 33.68 -3.86
CA ALA A 539 18.55 34.90 -4.27
C ALA A 539 17.09 34.80 -3.81
N HIS A 540 16.51 35.96 -3.51
CA HIS A 540 15.10 36.06 -3.16
C HIS A 540 14.21 35.69 -4.35
N HIS A 541 13.17 34.90 -4.09
CA HIS A 541 12.20 34.43 -5.07
C HIS A 541 10.79 34.47 -4.47
N GLU A 542 9.82 34.98 -5.22
CA GLU A 542 8.41 35.00 -4.82
C GLU A 542 7.67 33.85 -5.49
N GLY A 543 7.03 32.99 -4.68
CA GLY A 543 6.14 31.93 -5.11
C GLY A 543 4.66 32.32 -5.02
N PRO A 544 3.73 31.41 -5.33
CA PRO A 544 2.29 31.70 -5.33
C PRO A 544 1.74 32.14 -3.96
N ASN A 545 2.23 31.53 -2.87
CA ASN A 545 1.80 31.80 -1.49
C ASN A 545 2.96 31.69 -0.48
N PHE A 546 4.19 31.78 -0.99
CA PHE A 546 5.40 31.77 -0.19
C PHE A 546 6.44 32.74 -0.77
N ILE A 547 7.38 33.13 0.04
CA ILE A 547 8.63 33.75 -0.37
C ILE A 547 9.76 32.78 -0.06
N SER A 548 10.81 32.76 -0.88
CA SER A 548 11.91 31.82 -0.67
C SER A 548 13.26 32.45 -0.92
N ASP A 549 14.28 31.93 -0.23
CA ASP A 549 15.67 32.06 -0.64
C ASP A 549 16.01 30.84 -1.52
N ARG A 550 16.26 31.12 -2.80
CA ARG A 550 16.51 30.13 -3.83
C ARG A 550 18.00 30.05 -4.14
N GLY A 551 18.63 28.95 -3.74
CA GLY A 551 20.02 28.67 -4.02
C GLY A 551 20.28 28.29 -5.47
N THR A 552 21.49 28.51 -5.94
CA THR A 552 22.00 27.98 -7.20
C THR A 552 23.25 27.17 -6.94
N VAL A 553 23.20 25.87 -7.28
CA VAL A 553 24.32 24.93 -7.14
C VAL A 553 24.61 24.28 -8.47
N ARG A 554 25.83 24.54 -9.01
CA ARG A 554 26.32 23.87 -10.23
C ARG A 554 27.08 22.61 -9.88
N ILE A 555 26.81 21.55 -10.62
CA ILE A 555 27.45 20.25 -10.40
C ILE A 555 28.27 19.87 -11.64
N PHE A 556 29.50 19.44 -11.39
CA PHE A 556 30.45 19.06 -12.41
C PHE A 556 30.92 17.60 -12.19
N ASP A 557 31.11 16.90 -13.30
CA ASP A 557 31.85 15.63 -13.38
C ASP A 557 33.14 15.91 -14.14
N GLY A 558 34.28 15.97 -13.42
CA GLY A 558 35.51 16.55 -13.91
C GLY A 558 35.30 18.02 -14.29
N GLU A 559 35.59 18.39 -15.55
CA GLU A 559 35.38 19.74 -16.09
C GLU A 559 33.97 19.94 -16.70
N LYS A 560 33.19 18.88 -16.85
CA LYS A 560 31.87 18.95 -17.51
C LYS A 560 30.79 19.30 -16.51
N GLN A 561 30.06 20.39 -16.73
CA GLN A 561 28.83 20.69 -16.00
C GLN A 561 27.74 19.68 -16.39
N ILE A 562 27.19 18.98 -15.40
CA ILE A 562 26.16 17.95 -15.60
C ILE A 562 24.78 18.39 -15.11
N ALA A 563 24.71 19.27 -14.11
CA ALA A 563 23.45 19.77 -13.57
C ALA A 563 23.57 21.16 -12.98
N VAL A 564 22.43 21.85 -12.87
CA VAL A 564 22.24 23.05 -12.04
C VAL A 564 21.02 22.80 -11.17
N LEU A 565 21.18 22.87 -9.86
CA LEU A 565 20.12 22.66 -8.89
C LEU A 565 19.70 23.95 -8.23
N HIS A 566 18.43 24.04 -7.88
CA HIS A 566 17.84 25.19 -7.21
C HIS A 566 17.13 24.77 -5.92
N PRO A 567 17.85 24.41 -4.85
CA PRO A 567 17.23 24.18 -3.56
C PRO A 567 16.65 25.49 -3.00
N GLU A 568 15.52 25.40 -2.29
CA GLU A 568 14.83 26.58 -1.76
C GLU A 568 14.60 26.45 -0.25
N LYS A 569 14.66 27.58 0.44
CA LYS A 569 14.16 27.76 1.80
C LYS A 569 12.92 28.63 1.71
N ARG A 570 11.73 28.04 1.82
CA ARG A 570 10.45 28.71 1.66
C ARG A 570 9.89 29.18 2.98
N LEU A 571 9.35 30.40 3.03
CA LEU A 571 8.52 30.92 4.10
C LEU A 571 7.09 31.08 3.57
N TYR A 572 6.18 30.25 4.04
CA TYR A 572 4.76 30.35 3.68
C TYR A 572 4.09 31.53 4.37
N THR A 573 3.50 32.43 3.58
CA THR A 573 3.10 33.77 4.02
C THR A 573 1.95 33.80 5.01
N VAL A 574 1.01 32.82 4.96
CA VAL A 574 -0.14 32.75 5.86
C VAL A 574 0.24 32.12 7.20
N GLN A 575 0.85 30.92 7.16
CA GLN A 575 1.19 30.17 8.39
C GLN A 575 2.51 30.62 9.03
N GLN A 576 3.34 31.44 8.34
CA GLN A 576 4.67 31.85 8.77
C GLN A 576 5.58 30.65 9.11
N SER A 577 5.43 29.57 8.35
CA SER A 577 6.17 28.32 8.52
C SER A 577 7.26 28.23 7.47
N VAL A 578 8.44 27.78 7.91
CA VAL A 578 9.61 27.59 7.03
C VAL A 578 9.68 26.15 6.57
N MET A 579 9.87 25.96 5.26
CA MET A 579 10.07 24.65 4.62
C MET A 579 11.36 24.66 3.79
N THR A 580 12.03 23.51 3.74
CA THR A 580 13.18 23.28 2.87
C THR A 580 12.78 22.40 1.69
N GLU A 581 13.00 22.91 0.48
CA GLU A 581 12.79 22.19 -0.77
C GLU A 581 14.13 21.80 -1.37
N ALA A 582 14.31 20.52 -1.63
CA ALA A 582 15.58 20.02 -2.17
C ALA A 582 15.68 20.20 -3.68
N GLY A 583 16.85 20.56 -4.17
CA GLY A 583 17.22 20.44 -5.58
C GLY A 583 17.75 19.03 -5.85
N ILE A 584 17.18 18.31 -6.83
CA ILE A 584 17.55 16.92 -7.13
C ILE A 584 17.84 16.76 -8.62
N ASP A 585 19.06 16.30 -8.96
CA ASP A 585 19.36 15.75 -10.29
C ASP A 585 19.13 14.24 -10.27
N ALA A 586 18.02 13.85 -10.88
CA ALA A 586 17.48 12.51 -10.83
C ALA A 586 18.07 11.62 -11.93
N GLY A 587 18.75 10.54 -11.56
CA GLY A 587 19.35 9.59 -12.50
C GLY A 587 18.98 8.14 -12.26
N LEU A 588 19.17 7.30 -13.28
CA LEU A 588 18.88 5.87 -13.16
C LEU A 588 19.89 5.16 -12.23
N THR A 589 21.13 5.64 -12.19
CA THR A 589 22.22 5.03 -11.41
C THR A 589 22.51 5.78 -10.11
N ARG A 590 22.14 7.06 -10.04
CA ARG A 590 22.33 7.88 -8.83
C ARG A 590 21.40 9.11 -8.86
N ASP A 591 21.06 9.62 -7.68
CA ASP A 591 20.53 10.96 -7.51
C ASP A 591 21.60 11.86 -6.85
N LEU A 592 21.70 13.11 -7.30
CA LEU A 592 22.45 14.18 -6.64
C LEU A 592 21.43 15.10 -5.98
N PHE A 593 21.51 15.22 -4.68
CA PHE A 593 20.51 15.91 -3.85
C PHE A 593 21.20 17.03 -3.10
N VAL A 594 20.64 18.24 -3.12
CA VAL A 594 21.12 19.39 -2.37
C VAL A 594 19.95 20.05 -1.65
N ALA A 595 20.11 20.33 -0.37
CA ALA A 595 19.14 21.09 0.43
C ALA A 595 19.83 22.28 1.13
N LEU A 596 19.09 23.40 1.25
CA LEU A 596 19.52 24.55 2.03
C LEU A 596 19.05 24.40 3.48
N GLY A 597 19.98 24.58 4.41
CA GLY A 597 19.69 24.71 5.84
C GLY A 597 19.44 26.16 6.24
N GLU A 598 20.11 26.65 7.30
CA GLU A 598 19.99 28.01 7.78
C GLU A 598 20.99 28.96 7.07
N PRO A 599 20.60 30.22 6.85
CA PRO A 599 21.53 31.25 6.40
C PRO A 599 22.59 31.54 7.49
N LEU A 600 23.83 31.72 7.06
CA LEU A 600 24.97 31.99 7.93
C LEU A 600 25.56 33.36 7.60
N GLU A 601 26.59 33.79 8.37
CA GLU A 601 27.26 35.06 8.17
C GLU A 601 27.92 35.17 6.79
N GLN A 602 28.05 36.41 6.29
CA GLN A 602 28.72 36.75 5.01
C GLN A 602 28.08 36.11 3.77
N GLY A 603 26.75 35.85 3.77
CA GLY A 603 26.03 35.27 2.66
C GLY A 603 26.26 33.75 2.47
N ALA A 604 26.94 33.12 3.42
CA ALA A 604 27.08 31.65 3.43
C ALA A 604 25.80 30.97 3.90
N TRP A 605 25.68 29.72 3.56
CA TRP A 605 24.55 28.84 3.93
C TRP A 605 25.04 27.51 4.51
N ALA A 606 24.27 26.95 5.41
CA ALA A 606 24.35 25.51 5.70
C ALA A 606 23.80 24.75 4.49
N VAL A 607 24.60 23.90 3.88
CA VAL A 607 24.24 23.15 2.69
C VAL A 607 24.40 21.67 2.98
N ARG A 608 23.34 20.91 2.71
CA ARG A 608 23.34 19.44 2.79
C ARG A 608 23.44 18.87 1.39
N ILE A 609 24.41 17.99 1.18
CA ILE A 609 24.63 17.32 -0.10
C ILE A 609 24.54 15.82 0.12
N HIS A 610 23.72 15.14 -0.69
CA HIS A 610 23.69 13.68 -0.75
C HIS A 610 23.96 13.18 -2.17
N ILE A 611 24.64 12.04 -2.26
CA ILE A 611 24.71 11.21 -3.45
C ILE A 611 24.08 9.88 -3.11
N LYS A 612 22.99 9.56 -3.77
CA LYS A 612 22.17 8.35 -3.48
C LYS A 612 22.21 7.41 -4.68
N PRO A 613 23.14 6.42 -4.70
CA PRO A 613 23.22 5.46 -5.80
C PRO A 613 21.98 4.54 -5.79
N PHE A 614 21.43 4.30 -6.98
CA PHE A 614 20.34 3.37 -7.22
C PHE A 614 19.05 3.59 -6.40
N VAL A 615 18.86 4.75 -5.77
CA VAL A 615 17.67 5.01 -4.94
C VAL A 615 16.37 4.85 -5.73
N ARG A 616 16.35 5.21 -7.01
CA ARG A 616 15.19 5.08 -7.88
C ARG A 616 14.78 3.63 -8.16
N TRP A 617 15.68 2.67 -7.96
CA TRP A 617 15.36 1.25 -8.11
C TRP A 617 14.43 0.74 -7.03
N ILE A 618 14.39 1.40 -5.86
CA ILE A 618 13.42 1.10 -4.79
C ILE A 618 12.00 1.28 -5.33
N TRP A 619 11.71 2.46 -5.86
CA TRP A 619 10.38 2.78 -6.37
C TRP A 619 10.07 2.10 -7.70
N LEU A 620 11.06 1.97 -8.59
CA LEU A 620 10.91 1.20 -9.83
C LEU A 620 10.50 -0.25 -9.54
N GLY A 621 11.17 -0.91 -8.60
CA GLY A 621 10.84 -2.27 -8.19
C GLY A 621 9.42 -2.37 -7.61
N ALA A 622 9.02 -1.41 -6.76
CA ALA A 622 7.66 -1.34 -6.22
C ALA A 622 6.60 -1.12 -7.31
N LEU A 623 6.85 -0.23 -8.27
CA LEU A 623 5.97 -0.03 -9.43
C LEU A 623 5.87 -1.29 -10.29
N MET A 624 6.98 -2.00 -10.53
CA MET A 624 6.97 -3.28 -11.24
C MET A 624 6.11 -4.33 -10.51
N MET A 625 6.19 -4.39 -9.18
CA MET A 625 5.33 -5.25 -8.37
C MET A 625 3.85 -4.88 -8.54
N GLY A 626 3.51 -3.60 -8.43
CA GLY A 626 2.14 -3.10 -8.59
C GLY A 626 1.56 -3.37 -9.99
N PHE A 627 2.30 -3.04 -11.05
CA PHE A 627 1.89 -3.32 -12.43
C PHE A 627 1.80 -4.82 -12.72
N GLY A 628 2.72 -5.63 -12.15
CA GLY A 628 2.63 -7.08 -12.18
C GLY A 628 1.33 -7.59 -11.57
N GLY A 629 0.90 -7.00 -10.45
CA GLY A 629 -0.40 -7.25 -9.82
C GLY A 629 -1.57 -6.92 -10.74
N PHE A 630 -1.63 -5.72 -11.32
CA PHE A 630 -2.70 -5.35 -12.26
C PHE A 630 -2.74 -6.26 -13.48
N LEU A 631 -1.59 -6.61 -14.06
CA LEU A 631 -1.51 -7.54 -15.17
C LEU A 631 -2.05 -8.93 -14.78
N ALA A 632 -1.73 -9.40 -13.57
CA ALA A 632 -2.22 -10.67 -13.06
C ALA A 632 -3.74 -10.66 -12.83
N ALA A 633 -4.29 -9.57 -12.27
CA ALA A 633 -5.73 -9.41 -12.04
C ALA A 633 -6.54 -9.31 -13.34
N ALA A 634 -5.94 -8.81 -14.41
CA ALA A 634 -6.54 -8.70 -15.75
C ALA A 634 -6.65 -10.04 -16.51
N ASP A 635 -6.27 -11.18 -15.89
CA ASP A 635 -6.32 -12.50 -16.55
C ASP A 635 -7.77 -12.92 -16.83
N LYS A 636 -8.01 -13.39 -18.07
CA LYS A 636 -9.35 -13.79 -18.54
C LYS A 636 -9.99 -14.90 -17.70
N ARG A 637 -9.20 -15.75 -17.04
CA ARG A 637 -9.70 -16.88 -16.22
C ARG A 637 -10.59 -16.43 -15.07
N TYR A 638 -10.42 -15.22 -14.55
CA TYR A 638 -11.24 -14.69 -13.46
C TYR A 638 -12.63 -14.25 -13.90
N ARG A 639 -12.84 -14.06 -15.22
CA ARG A 639 -14.12 -13.63 -15.81
C ARG A 639 -14.95 -14.80 -16.34
N MET A 640 -14.40 -16.05 -16.31
CA MET A 640 -15.11 -17.22 -16.82
C MET A 640 -16.18 -17.66 -15.81
N LYS A 641 -17.43 -17.82 -16.29
CA LYS A 641 -18.49 -18.46 -15.51
C LYS A 641 -18.05 -19.89 -15.16
N VAL A 642 -18.29 -20.31 -13.94
CA VAL A 642 -18.14 -21.72 -13.55
C VAL A 642 -19.19 -22.51 -14.33
N LYS A 643 -18.78 -23.38 -15.26
CA LYS A 643 -19.68 -24.34 -15.87
C LYS A 643 -20.13 -25.29 -14.76
N THR A 644 -21.31 -25.08 -14.23
CA THR A 644 -22.00 -26.10 -13.42
C THR A 644 -22.09 -27.33 -14.32
N ARG A 645 -21.50 -28.44 -13.90
CA ARG A 645 -21.68 -29.71 -14.64
C ARG A 645 -23.17 -29.99 -14.63
N VAL A 646 -23.80 -29.90 -15.80
CA VAL A 646 -25.21 -30.18 -16.05
C VAL A 646 -25.57 -31.62 -15.62
N ARG A 647 -24.57 -32.46 -15.37
CA ARG A 647 -24.76 -33.85 -14.87
C ARG A 647 -25.44 -33.95 -13.50
N ASP A 648 -25.22 -32.97 -12.60
CA ASP A 648 -25.84 -33.01 -11.26
C ASP A 648 -27.26 -32.44 -11.23
N ALA A 649 -27.64 -31.67 -12.27
CA ALA A 649 -28.98 -31.09 -12.39
C ALA A 649 -30.02 -32.01 -13.06
N LEU A 650 -29.60 -33.13 -13.68
CA LEU A 650 -30.50 -34.02 -14.43
C LEU A 650 -30.84 -35.32 -13.68
N GLY A 651 -30.39 -35.50 -12.42
CA GLY A 651 -30.85 -36.61 -11.58
C GLY A 651 -30.72 -38.02 -12.23
N LEU A 652 -29.88 -38.20 -13.23
CA LEU A 652 -29.66 -39.49 -13.86
C LEU A 652 -28.74 -40.34 -12.97
N GLN A 653 -29.36 -41.05 -12.04
CA GLN A 653 -28.78 -42.25 -11.46
C GLN A 653 -28.56 -43.26 -12.60
N GLU A 654 -27.31 -43.57 -12.95
CA GLU A 654 -27.01 -44.77 -13.73
C GLU A 654 -27.41 -45.98 -12.88
N ALA A 655 -28.48 -46.64 -13.30
CA ALA A 655 -28.77 -48.00 -12.86
C ALA A 655 -27.55 -48.86 -13.22
N ARG A 656 -26.87 -49.38 -12.21
CA ARG A 656 -25.89 -50.45 -12.38
C ARG A 656 -26.67 -51.69 -12.80
N ALA A 657 -26.53 -52.11 -14.06
CA ALA A 657 -26.78 -53.49 -14.50
C ALA A 657 -25.49 -54.31 -14.36
#